data_021c55df50e9f3f13e5e0246523d2892
#
_entry.id   021c55df50e9f3f13e5e0246523d2892
#
_cell.length_a   1.000
_cell.length_b   1.000
_cell.length_c   1.000
_cell.angle_alpha   90.00
_cell.angle_beta   90.00
_cell.angle_gamma   90.00
#
_symmetry.space_group_name_H-M   'P 1'
#
loop_
_entity.id
_entity.type
_entity.pdbx_description
1 polymer ?
#
loop_
_entity_poly.entity_id
_entity_poly.type
_entity_poly.pdbx_seq_one_letter_code
_entity_poly.pdbx_strand_id
1 'polypeptide(L)'
;MSDVAAGKLLTSNDIRELCAQLNIRPTKTLGQNFVNDPGTVRKIVRNAGVQAGEQVLEIGPGLGSLTLALLEAGAQVSAVEIDPPLAQALPTTAQARFPEAKLQVFTADALTITGPESIDGAAPTRLVANLPYNVAVPIVLTVLEKLPSIQTVLVMVQAEVADRLAATPGNKIYGVPSAKVAWYASARRTLTIGRNVFYPVPNVDSALVKIERRPHPDTAATREQVFAVIDAAFAQRRKTLRQALAGLAGSAGAAQEALERAGVSPTARGETLDIDQFAAVAQQLNTASAGACVPAASAPAPAVNASDRAVSVSAPAVNTPAMSVSAPAVNASDRAVSVSAPGKVNLFLALGAARPDGYHPLNTIFAQIGLSETVTVSPLKSLATTAPQPASTAPVSSASSAPALAAPAAQSDSAPAAQTGGPRIELALTRPDSNVPLDHTNLAYRAAQAVAQQAAQRGLATPDVRILLDKAVPVAGGMAGGSADAAATLKACNEFWQVGLSLEELAHLGAQLGADVPFGLYGGVALGTGRGDLIEPLKATPGPYYWTFALQDEGLSTAAVFKHFDATVQAPPAADMPPEQLLAALEAGDVAEVSRHIRNDLQATAIDLRSELGQLIDLAKKAGALAAMVSGSGPTVAALSSSRAAAERVALCWSLTPFCDQVVTG
;
A
#
# COMPACT_ATOMS: atom_id res chain seq x y z
N MET A 1 -24.17 33.19 33.32
CA MET A 1 -23.41 33.61 32.13
C MET A 1 -22.39 34.62 32.62
N SER A 2 -21.14 34.21 32.81
CA SER A 2 -20.04 35.08 33.17
C SER A 2 -19.83 36.08 32.03
N ASP A 3 -19.59 37.38 32.37
CA ASP A 3 -19.30 38.47 31.44
C ASP A 3 -18.21 38.07 30.45
N VAL A 4 -18.58 37.57 29.25
CA VAL A 4 -17.66 37.31 28.15
C VAL A 4 -17.29 38.70 27.59
N ALA A 5 -16.08 39.17 27.90
CA ALA A 5 -15.65 40.47 27.42
C ALA A 5 -15.50 40.44 25.88
N ALA A 6 -16.25 41.33 25.21
CA ALA A 6 -16.17 41.52 23.74
C ALA A 6 -14.72 41.76 23.31
N GLY A 7 -14.31 41.20 22.18
CA GLY A 7 -12.97 41.38 21.61
C GLY A 7 -11.85 40.57 22.26
N LYS A 8 -12.13 39.58 23.13
CA LYS A 8 -11.10 38.75 23.77
C LYS A 8 -10.98 37.35 23.12
N LEU A 9 -9.75 36.94 22.86
CA LEU A 9 -9.41 35.58 22.42
C LEU A 9 -9.52 34.58 23.59
N LEU A 10 -9.62 33.28 23.28
CA LEU A 10 -9.70 32.20 24.26
C LEU A 10 -8.39 32.06 25.05
N THR A 11 -8.52 31.99 26.36
CA THR A 11 -7.43 31.68 27.31
C THR A 11 -7.50 30.20 27.71
N SER A 12 -6.48 29.72 28.45
CA SER A 12 -6.49 28.36 29.00
C SER A 12 -7.69 28.07 29.89
N ASN A 13 -8.24 29.06 30.59
CA ASN A 13 -9.44 28.90 31.44
C ASN A 13 -10.69 28.81 30.57
N ASP A 14 -10.84 29.68 29.55
CA ASP A 14 -11.96 29.63 28.61
C ASP A 14 -12.03 28.23 27.90
N ILE A 15 -10.89 27.69 27.47
CA ILE A 15 -10.82 26.37 26.83
C ILE A 15 -11.34 25.27 27.77
N ARG A 16 -10.93 25.28 29.05
CA ARG A 16 -11.39 24.29 30.03
C ARG A 16 -12.88 24.44 30.34
N GLU A 17 -13.36 25.67 30.48
CA GLU A 17 -14.78 25.93 30.69
C GLU A 17 -15.65 25.51 29.52
N LEU A 18 -15.26 25.82 28.30
CA LEU A 18 -15.95 25.37 27.08
C LEU A 18 -15.96 23.84 26.96
N CYS A 19 -14.81 23.17 27.24
CA CYS A 19 -14.78 21.70 27.26
C CYS A 19 -15.76 21.12 28.29
N ALA A 20 -15.83 21.73 29.48
CA ALA A 20 -16.76 21.29 30.53
C ALA A 20 -18.22 21.53 30.15
N GLN A 21 -18.57 22.73 29.63
CA GLN A 21 -19.90 23.11 29.23
C GLN A 21 -20.44 22.23 28.08
N LEU A 22 -19.59 21.90 27.09
CA LEU A 22 -19.93 21.08 25.94
C LEU A 22 -19.78 19.58 26.22
N ASN A 23 -19.40 19.20 27.45
CA ASN A 23 -19.07 17.82 27.82
C ASN A 23 -18.06 17.16 26.85
N ILE A 24 -17.12 17.94 26.34
CA ILE A 24 -16.08 17.50 25.42
C ILE A 24 -14.87 17.01 26.22
N ARG A 25 -14.51 15.74 26.01
CA ARG A 25 -13.22 15.20 26.42
C ARG A 25 -12.33 15.15 25.19
N PRO A 26 -11.29 16.03 25.09
CA PRO A 26 -10.41 16.01 23.92
C PRO A 26 -9.89 14.61 23.64
N THR A 27 -10.17 14.09 22.45
CA THR A 27 -9.81 12.71 22.08
C THR A 27 -8.56 12.69 21.22
N LYS A 28 -7.64 11.78 21.50
CA LYS A 28 -6.51 11.50 20.62
C LYS A 28 -6.98 11.01 19.24
N THR A 29 -8.15 10.39 19.19
CA THR A 29 -8.76 9.83 17.99
C THR A 29 -9.06 10.91 16.95
N LEU A 30 -9.56 12.07 17.38
CA LEU A 30 -9.82 13.23 16.50
C LEU A 30 -8.61 14.18 16.41
N GLY A 31 -7.47 13.85 17.02
CA GLY A 31 -6.29 14.70 17.01
C GLY A 31 -6.49 16.06 17.68
N GLN A 32 -7.45 16.18 18.61
CA GLN A 32 -7.86 17.42 19.24
C GLN A 32 -6.78 17.96 20.19
N ASN A 33 -6.06 18.99 19.75
CA ASN A 33 -5.11 19.78 20.55
C ASN A 33 -5.46 21.26 20.34
N PHE A 34 -6.19 21.84 21.29
CA PHE A 34 -6.66 23.23 21.20
C PHE A 34 -5.55 24.19 21.60
N VAL A 35 -5.28 25.21 20.78
CA VAL A 35 -4.33 26.25 21.14
C VAL A 35 -4.94 27.13 22.24
N ASN A 36 -4.25 27.27 23.37
CA ASN A 36 -4.76 27.92 24.54
C ASN A 36 -4.02 29.26 24.90
N ASP A 37 -3.15 29.69 23.97
CA ASP A 37 -2.37 30.94 24.13
C ASP A 37 -2.75 31.98 23.07
N PRO A 38 -3.40 33.10 23.48
CA PRO A 38 -3.75 34.20 22.57
C PRO A 38 -2.57 34.79 21.81
N GLY A 39 -1.39 34.81 22.42
CA GLY A 39 -0.17 35.31 21.80
C GLY A 39 0.25 34.46 20.60
N THR A 40 0.12 33.14 20.75
CA THR A 40 0.45 32.17 19.69
C THR A 40 -0.51 32.25 18.52
N VAL A 41 -1.84 32.28 18.73
CA VAL A 41 -2.79 32.39 17.61
C VAL A 41 -2.62 33.70 16.82
N ARG A 42 -2.33 34.84 17.51
CA ARG A 42 -1.99 36.08 16.81
C ARG A 42 -0.70 35.98 16.00
N LYS A 43 0.32 35.25 16.50
CA LYS A 43 1.55 34.98 15.72
C LYS A 43 1.25 34.16 14.48
N ILE A 44 0.37 33.17 14.58
CA ILE A 44 -0.07 32.33 13.43
C ILE A 44 -0.74 33.22 12.39
N VAL A 45 -1.73 34.04 12.76
CA VAL A 45 -2.46 34.93 11.85
C VAL A 45 -1.53 35.92 11.16
N ARG A 46 -0.59 36.55 11.95
CA ARG A 46 0.43 37.44 11.35
C ARG A 46 1.36 36.70 10.38
N ASN A 47 1.78 35.48 10.69
CA ASN A 47 2.62 34.67 9.79
C ASN A 47 1.87 34.28 8.51
N ALA A 48 0.56 34.07 8.61
CA ALA A 48 -0.31 33.85 7.46
C ALA A 48 -0.42 35.09 6.56
N GLY A 49 -0.24 36.30 7.10
CA GLY A 49 -0.38 37.57 6.37
C GLY A 49 -1.83 37.88 6.00
N VAL A 50 -2.79 37.48 6.83
CA VAL A 50 -4.23 37.73 6.62
C VAL A 50 -4.53 39.22 6.58
N GLN A 51 -5.37 39.64 5.64
CA GLN A 51 -5.80 41.02 5.45
C GLN A 51 -7.27 41.18 5.88
N ALA A 52 -7.61 42.38 6.35
CA ALA A 52 -9.01 42.71 6.68
C ALA A 52 -9.89 42.56 5.40
N GLY A 53 -11.04 41.89 5.56
CA GLY A 53 -11.97 41.60 4.47
C GLY A 53 -11.59 40.37 3.63
N GLU A 54 -10.43 39.77 3.84
CA GLU A 54 -10.00 38.59 3.09
C GLU A 54 -10.88 37.37 3.46
N GLN A 55 -11.25 36.56 2.45
CA GLN A 55 -11.93 35.29 2.67
C GLN A 55 -10.89 34.20 3.00
N VAL A 56 -11.01 33.64 4.21
CA VAL A 56 -10.11 32.65 4.77
C VAL A 56 -10.86 31.36 5.05
N LEU A 57 -10.32 30.25 4.57
CA LEU A 57 -10.74 28.92 4.96
C LEU A 57 -10.01 28.50 6.22
N GLU A 58 -10.73 27.99 7.20
CA GLU A 58 -10.15 27.29 8.36
C GLU A 58 -10.65 25.84 8.38
N ILE A 59 -9.75 24.90 8.57
CA ILE A 59 -10.09 23.47 8.70
C ILE A 59 -9.75 23.03 10.13
N GLY A 60 -10.73 22.40 10.80
CA GLY A 60 -10.60 21.99 12.20
C GLY A 60 -10.53 23.16 13.17
N PRO A 61 -11.50 24.10 13.18
CA PRO A 61 -11.49 25.25 14.09
C PRO A 61 -11.55 24.85 15.56
N GLY A 62 -12.11 23.68 15.87
CA GLY A 62 -12.29 23.17 17.21
C GLY A 62 -13.12 24.13 18.09
N LEU A 63 -12.59 24.55 19.23
CA LEU A 63 -13.23 25.52 20.11
C LEU A 63 -13.15 26.98 19.61
N GLY A 64 -12.47 27.24 18.49
CA GLY A 64 -12.41 28.54 17.85
C GLY A 64 -11.21 29.42 18.22
N SER A 65 -10.17 28.87 18.84
CA SER A 65 -9.01 29.70 19.24
C SER A 65 -8.38 30.45 18.06
N LEU A 66 -8.15 29.76 16.94
CA LEU A 66 -7.58 30.37 15.75
C LEU A 66 -8.65 31.15 14.96
N THR A 67 -9.89 30.66 14.90
CA THR A 67 -11.04 31.35 14.30
C THR A 67 -11.18 32.76 14.86
N LEU A 68 -11.20 32.91 16.19
CA LEU A 68 -11.34 34.23 16.84
C LEU A 68 -10.21 35.17 16.50
N ALA A 69 -8.98 34.66 16.34
CA ALA A 69 -7.84 35.48 15.93
C ALA A 69 -7.91 35.91 14.47
N LEU A 70 -8.49 35.08 13.59
CA LEU A 70 -8.78 35.43 12.19
C LEU A 70 -9.85 36.52 12.14
N LEU A 71 -10.92 36.40 12.94
CA LEU A 71 -12.00 37.38 13.05
C LEU A 71 -11.48 38.70 13.66
N GLU A 72 -10.60 38.64 14.69
CA GLU A 72 -9.93 39.81 15.25
C GLU A 72 -9.11 40.57 14.18
N ALA A 73 -8.52 39.84 13.20
CA ALA A 73 -7.80 40.45 12.10
C ALA A 73 -8.72 40.99 10.98
N GLY A 74 -10.05 40.86 11.13
CA GLY A 74 -11.06 41.35 10.17
C GLY A 74 -11.31 40.41 9.00
N ALA A 75 -10.88 39.17 9.06
CA ALA A 75 -11.14 38.17 8.00
C ALA A 75 -12.62 37.75 7.95
N GLN A 76 -13.07 37.30 6.78
CA GLN A 76 -14.33 36.56 6.61
C GLN A 76 -13.98 35.08 6.64
N VAL A 77 -14.46 34.32 7.62
CA VAL A 77 -14.02 32.94 7.86
C VAL A 77 -15.08 31.94 7.42
N SER A 78 -14.68 31.01 6.53
CA SER A 78 -15.40 29.76 6.27
C SER A 78 -14.70 28.64 7.00
N ALA A 79 -15.35 28.03 8.00
CA ALA A 79 -14.75 27.00 8.85
C ALA A 79 -15.37 25.63 8.58
N VAL A 80 -14.56 24.60 8.38
CA VAL A 80 -15.00 23.21 8.19
C VAL A 80 -14.60 22.40 9.41
N GLU A 81 -15.57 21.82 10.13
CA GLU A 81 -15.38 21.06 11.36
C GLU A 81 -16.07 19.70 11.24
N ILE A 82 -15.34 18.63 11.54
CA ILE A 82 -15.87 17.27 11.48
C ILE A 82 -16.68 16.88 12.73
N ASP A 83 -16.40 17.53 13.87
CA ASP A 83 -17.05 17.22 15.16
C ASP A 83 -18.31 18.07 15.30
N PRO A 84 -19.56 17.49 15.21
CA PRO A 84 -20.79 18.25 15.23
C PRO A 84 -20.99 19.10 16.49
N PRO A 85 -20.70 18.65 17.72
CA PRO A 85 -20.74 19.48 18.92
C PRO A 85 -19.88 20.75 18.83
N LEU A 86 -18.67 20.64 18.27
CA LEU A 86 -17.78 21.79 18.09
C LEU A 86 -18.29 22.73 17.00
N ALA A 87 -18.72 22.18 15.86
CA ALA A 87 -19.28 22.95 14.76
C ALA A 87 -20.52 23.77 15.19
N GLN A 88 -21.38 23.21 16.04
CA GLN A 88 -22.59 23.86 16.54
C GLN A 88 -22.26 24.95 17.59
N ALA A 89 -21.25 24.75 18.41
CA ALA A 89 -20.86 25.69 19.46
C ALA A 89 -20.10 26.92 18.94
N LEU A 90 -19.33 26.76 17.85
CA LEU A 90 -18.42 27.76 17.33
C LEU A 90 -19.11 29.09 16.96
N PRO A 91 -20.27 29.13 16.25
CA PRO A 91 -20.97 30.40 15.95
C PRO A 91 -21.33 31.18 17.20
N THR A 92 -21.82 30.52 18.25
CA THR A 92 -22.18 31.14 19.53
C THR A 92 -20.94 31.73 20.22
N THR A 93 -19.86 30.97 20.23
CA THR A 93 -18.56 31.44 20.82
C THR A 93 -18.03 32.66 20.07
N ALA A 94 -18.13 32.65 18.74
CA ALA A 94 -17.67 33.76 17.90
C ALA A 94 -18.54 35.01 18.08
N GLN A 95 -19.87 34.83 18.02
CA GLN A 95 -20.83 35.94 18.16
C GLN A 95 -20.73 36.64 19.55
N ALA A 96 -20.50 35.88 20.62
CA ALA A 96 -20.33 36.44 21.95
C ALA A 96 -19.09 37.35 22.09
N ARG A 97 -18.07 37.10 21.27
CA ARG A 97 -16.76 37.80 21.34
C ARG A 97 -16.57 38.85 20.24
N PHE A 98 -17.08 38.55 19.03
CA PHE A 98 -16.99 39.39 17.83
C PHE A 98 -18.36 39.43 17.11
N PRO A 99 -19.35 40.23 17.63
CA PRO A 99 -20.74 40.21 17.11
C PRO A 99 -20.87 40.59 15.63
N GLU A 100 -19.99 41.44 15.12
CA GLU A 100 -20.01 41.94 13.74
C GLU A 100 -19.19 41.04 12.76
N ALA A 101 -18.55 39.99 13.28
CA ALA A 101 -17.67 39.17 12.48
C ALA A 101 -18.44 38.22 11.52
N LYS A 102 -17.89 37.99 10.35
CA LYS A 102 -18.46 37.09 9.34
C LYS A 102 -17.84 35.71 9.49
N LEU A 103 -18.63 34.77 10.02
CA LEU A 103 -18.25 33.37 10.17
C LEU A 103 -19.33 32.49 9.60
N GLN A 104 -18.93 31.55 8.73
CA GLN A 104 -19.74 30.43 8.26
C GLN A 104 -19.10 29.13 8.75
N VAL A 105 -19.91 28.19 9.27
CA VAL A 105 -19.40 26.91 9.79
C VAL A 105 -20.11 25.76 9.06
N PHE A 106 -19.32 24.84 8.51
CA PHE A 106 -19.76 23.65 7.80
C PHE A 106 -19.40 22.41 8.62
N THR A 107 -20.40 21.59 8.96
CA THR A 107 -20.15 20.31 9.63
C THR A 107 -19.85 19.26 8.55
N ALA A 108 -18.58 19.03 8.25
CA ALA A 108 -18.12 18.11 7.20
C ALA A 108 -16.71 17.60 7.46
N ASP A 109 -16.37 16.47 6.83
CA ASP A 109 -14.97 16.02 6.73
C ASP A 109 -14.27 16.81 5.61
N ALA A 110 -13.19 17.50 5.93
CA ALA A 110 -12.40 18.27 4.97
C ALA A 110 -11.83 17.41 3.81
N LEU A 111 -11.69 16.11 4.01
CA LEU A 111 -11.26 15.16 2.96
C LEU A 111 -12.35 14.90 1.91
N THR A 112 -13.61 15.24 2.20
CA THR A 112 -14.74 15.09 1.26
C THR A 112 -15.00 16.34 0.43
N ILE A 113 -14.21 17.39 0.55
CA ILE A 113 -14.31 18.59 -0.27
C ILE A 113 -14.07 18.22 -1.73
N THR A 114 -15.06 18.47 -2.58
CA THR A 114 -15.03 18.20 -4.03
C THR A 114 -14.78 19.47 -4.86
N GLY A 115 -15.11 20.64 -4.28
CA GLY A 115 -14.97 21.94 -4.91
C GLY A 115 -15.51 23.06 -4.04
N PRO A 116 -15.65 24.30 -4.58
CA PRO A 116 -16.23 25.44 -3.87
C PRO A 116 -17.64 25.19 -3.36
N GLU A 117 -18.41 24.34 -4.04
CA GLU A 117 -19.77 23.95 -3.65
C GLU A 117 -19.83 23.28 -2.28
N SER A 118 -18.75 22.62 -1.86
CA SER A 118 -18.64 22.00 -0.53
C SER A 118 -18.58 23.04 0.61
N ILE A 119 -18.32 24.29 0.29
CA ILE A 119 -18.23 25.44 1.21
C ILE A 119 -19.15 26.58 0.75
N ASP A 120 -20.34 26.22 0.26
CA ASP A 120 -21.41 27.14 -0.15
C ASP A 120 -21.00 28.15 -1.24
N GLY A 121 -20.15 27.70 -2.17
CA GLY A 121 -19.62 28.53 -3.27
C GLY A 121 -18.61 29.60 -2.85
N ALA A 122 -18.15 29.61 -1.60
CA ALA A 122 -17.09 30.52 -1.15
C ALA A 122 -15.79 30.30 -1.95
N ALA A 123 -15.09 31.39 -2.25
CA ALA A 123 -13.82 31.38 -2.95
C ALA A 123 -12.69 31.90 -2.06
N PRO A 124 -12.32 31.18 -0.97
CA PRO A 124 -11.26 31.63 -0.08
C PRO A 124 -9.94 31.72 -0.83
N THR A 125 -9.17 32.77 -0.54
CA THR A 125 -7.84 33.00 -1.14
C THR A 125 -6.73 32.40 -0.27
N ARG A 126 -7.06 32.06 0.96
CA ARG A 126 -6.12 31.58 1.98
C ARG A 126 -6.71 30.46 2.82
N LEU A 127 -5.89 29.44 3.11
CA LEU A 127 -6.15 28.46 4.17
C LEU A 127 -5.26 28.79 5.38
N VAL A 128 -5.84 28.90 6.56
CA VAL A 128 -5.10 28.98 7.83
C VAL A 128 -5.70 27.96 8.79
N ALA A 129 -4.92 26.98 9.24
CA ALA A 129 -5.45 25.89 10.04
C ALA A 129 -4.46 25.32 11.05
N ASN A 130 -4.98 24.87 12.20
CA ASN A 130 -4.28 23.96 13.10
C ASN A 130 -4.78 22.54 12.80
N LEU A 131 -4.09 21.84 11.90
CA LEU A 131 -4.59 20.56 11.39
C LEU A 131 -4.35 19.41 12.36
N PRO A 132 -5.30 18.46 12.45
CA PRO A 132 -5.05 17.18 13.10
C PRO A 132 -3.84 16.49 12.47
N TYR A 133 -2.89 16.05 13.30
CA TYR A 133 -1.57 15.61 12.83
C TYR A 133 -1.59 14.45 11.84
N ASN A 134 -2.55 13.54 12.02
CA ASN A 134 -2.69 12.32 11.25
C ASN A 134 -3.28 12.48 9.83
N VAL A 135 -3.97 13.61 9.56
CA VAL A 135 -4.65 13.86 8.27
C VAL A 135 -4.20 15.16 7.59
N ALA A 136 -3.21 15.83 8.15
CA ALA A 136 -2.76 17.14 7.69
C ALA A 136 -2.32 17.14 6.22
N VAL A 137 -1.50 16.16 5.78
CA VAL A 137 -1.00 16.10 4.40
C VAL A 137 -2.12 15.80 3.39
N PRO A 138 -2.97 14.79 3.60
CA PRO A 138 -4.15 14.59 2.75
C PRO A 138 -5.03 15.84 2.63
N ILE A 139 -5.30 16.53 3.73
CA ILE A 139 -6.11 17.78 3.72
C ILE A 139 -5.45 18.86 2.86
N VAL A 140 -4.15 19.10 3.05
CA VAL A 140 -3.39 20.09 2.24
C VAL A 140 -3.48 19.75 0.75
N LEU A 141 -3.28 18.49 0.36
CA LEU A 141 -3.36 18.07 -1.03
C LEU A 141 -4.77 18.19 -1.60
N THR A 142 -5.81 17.80 -0.85
CA THR A 142 -7.23 17.95 -1.23
C THR A 142 -7.57 19.42 -1.48
N VAL A 143 -7.17 20.29 -0.57
CA VAL A 143 -7.44 21.74 -0.68
C VAL A 143 -6.70 22.33 -1.90
N LEU A 144 -5.42 22.00 -2.09
CA LEU A 144 -4.66 22.46 -3.25
C LEU A 144 -5.23 21.98 -4.58
N GLU A 145 -5.82 20.78 -4.60
CA GLU A 145 -6.47 20.22 -5.78
C GLU A 145 -7.84 20.81 -6.05
N LYS A 146 -8.71 20.82 -5.04
CA LYS A 146 -10.15 21.08 -5.19
C LYS A 146 -10.52 22.55 -5.07
N LEU A 147 -9.69 23.36 -4.44
CA LEU A 147 -9.94 24.80 -4.24
C LEU A 147 -8.84 25.66 -4.90
N PRO A 148 -8.89 25.82 -6.23
CA PRO A 148 -7.85 26.57 -6.97
C PRO A 148 -7.80 28.06 -6.62
N SER A 149 -8.85 28.63 -5.98
CA SER A 149 -8.86 30.01 -5.48
C SER A 149 -7.82 30.25 -4.36
N ILE A 150 -7.46 29.21 -3.61
CA ILE A 150 -6.47 29.31 -2.52
C ILE A 150 -5.08 29.49 -3.08
N GLN A 151 -4.49 30.64 -2.79
CA GLN A 151 -3.14 31.04 -3.22
C GLN A 151 -2.10 30.80 -2.13
N THR A 152 -2.50 30.92 -0.86
CA THR A 152 -1.60 30.72 0.29
C THR A 152 -2.24 29.76 1.28
N VAL A 153 -1.45 28.80 1.75
CA VAL A 153 -1.80 27.89 2.82
C VAL A 153 -0.81 28.12 3.97
N LEU A 154 -1.29 28.36 5.19
CA LEU A 154 -0.50 28.30 6.40
C LEU A 154 -1.12 27.25 7.32
N VAL A 155 -0.40 26.16 7.54
CA VAL A 155 -0.86 25.09 8.42
C VAL A 155 0.11 24.86 9.55
N MET A 156 -0.46 24.58 10.74
CA MET A 156 0.27 24.10 11.89
C MET A 156 0.14 22.58 11.96
N VAL A 157 1.26 21.89 11.97
CA VAL A 157 1.37 20.43 11.97
C VAL A 157 2.49 19.99 12.90
N GLN A 158 2.66 18.68 13.14
CA GLN A 158 3.84 18.17 13.85
C GLN A 158 5.13 18.63 13.17
N ALA A 159 6.17 18.91 13.97
CA ALA A 159 7.45 19.42 13.44
C ALA A 159 8.04 18.51 12.35
N GLU A 160 7.97 17.18 12.53
CA GLU A 160 8.42 16.22 11.53
C GLU A 160 7.61 16.28 10.22
N VAL A 161 6.29 16.41 10.32
CA VAL A 161 5.41 16.57 9.13
C VAL A 161 5.71 17.88 8.42
N ALA A 162 5.97 18.95 9.18
CA ALA A 162 6.39 20.24 8.64
C ALA A 162 7.70 20.13 7.85
N ASP A 163 8.68 19.43 8.41
CA ASP A 163 9.97 19.20 7.78
C ASP A 163 9.84 18.38 6.48
N ARG A 164 8.99 17.36 6.49
CA ARG A 164 8.69 16.56 5.27
C ARG A 164 7.97 17.37 4.20
N LEU A 165 6.97 18.18 4.54
CA LEU A 165 6.25 19.02 3.58
C LEU A 165 7.17 20.07 2.94
N ALA A 166 8.12 20.62 3.70
CA ALA A 166 9.04 21.66 3.28
C ALA A 166 10.38 21.11 2.71
N ALA A 167 10.56 19.79 2.66
CA ALA A 167 11.79 19.18 2.18
C ALA A 167 12.00 19.41 0.69
N THR A 168 13.26 19.56 0.30
CA THR A 168 13.69 19.75 -1.09
C THR A 168 14.44 18.51 -1.61
N PRO A 169 14.52 18.29 -2.93
CA PRO A 169 15.28 17.19 -3.52
C PRO A 169 16.69 17.06 -2.96
N GLY A 170 17.16 15.84 -2.75
CA GLY A 170 18.46 15.55 -2.16
C GLY A 170 18.49 15.52 -0.63
N ASN A 171 17.41 15.94 0.04
CA ASN A 171 17.29 15.83 1.49
C ASN A 171 16.78 14.43 1.89
N LYS A 172 17.34 13.86 2.98
CA LYS A 172 16.96 12.54 3.49
C LYS A 172 15.47 12.40 3.87
N ILE A 173 14.80 13.51 4.21
CA ILE A 173 13.37 13.52 4.57
C ILE A 173 12.47 13.87 3.39
N TYR A 174 13.03 14.19 2.20
CA TYR A 174 12.25 14.40 0.98
C TYR A 174 11.54 13.11 0.58
N GLY A 175 10.27 13.21 0.20
CA GLY A 175 9.44 12.05 -0.08
C GLY A 175 8.14 12.40 -0.81
N VAL A 176 7.22 11.45 -0.86
CA VAL A 176 5.92 11.61 -1.53
C VAL A 176 5.20 12.92 -1.16
N PRO A 177 5.08 13.31 0.14
CA PRO A 177 4.41 14.56 0.48
C PRO A 177 5.06 15.79 -0.12
N SER A 178 6.39 15.87 -0.04
CA SER A 178 7.16 16.99 -0.59
C SER A 178 6.98 17.10 -2.10
N ALA A 179 7.14 15.96 -2.81
CA ALA A 179 7.04 15.90 -4.26
C ALA A 179 5.61 16.20 -4.76
N LYS A 180 4.57 15.67 -4.09
CA LYS A 180 3.18 15.94 -4.47
C LYS A 180 2.76 17.39 -4.19
N VAL A 181 3.18 17.99 -3.06
CA VAL A 181 2.94 19.42 -2.80
C VAL A 181 3.66 20.28 -3.85
N ALA A 182 4.88 19.90 -4.25
CA ALA A 182 5.65 20.63 -5.25
C ALA A 182 4.97 20.69 -6.63
N TRP A 183 4.02 19.84 -6.95
CA TRP A 183 3.17 19.93 -8.14
C TRP A 183 2.31 21.20 -8.15
N TYR A 184 1.81 21.60 -6.97
CA TYR A 184 0.88 22.73 -6.82
C TYR A 184 1.56 24.01 -6.36
N ALA A 185 2.61 23.88 -5.54
CA ALA A 185 3.07 24.98 -4.71
C ALA A 185 4.54 24.81 -4.26
N SER A 186 5.13 25.88 -3.77
CA SER A 186 6.36 25.83 -2.98
C SER A 186 6.01 25.82 -1.48
N ALA A 187 6.71 25.01 -0.69
CA ALA A 187 6.49 24.89 0.74
C ALA A 187 7.75 25.26 1.53
N ARG A 188 7.57 25.96 2.66
CA ARG A 188 8.67 26.27 3.58
C ARG A 188 8.21 26.27 5.03
N ARG A 189 9.02 25.73 5.91
CA ARG A 189 8.83 25.85 7.36
C ARG A 189 9.11 27.27 7.82
N THR A 190 8.25 27.84 8.66
CA THR A 190 8.38 29.26 9.09
C THR A 190 8.62 29.43 10.57
N LEU A 191 7.86 28.76 11.43
CA LEU A 191 7.93 28.96 12.89
C LEU A 191 7.75 27.64 13.62
N THR A 192 8.49 27.44 14.70
CA THR A 192 8.27 26.33 15.64
C THR A 192 7.34 26.79 16.76
N ILE A 193 6.37 25.94 17.12
CA ILE A 193 5.39 26.16 18.19
C ILE A 193 5.60 25.08 19.24
N GLY A 194 6.02 25.51 20.43
CA GLY A 194 6.23 24.60 21.55
C GLY A 194 4.93 23.99 22.07
N ARG A 195 4.99 22.78 22.55
CA ARG A 195 3.82 21.99 22.99
C ARG A 195 3.03 22.58 24.16
N ASN A 196 3.60 23.48 24.96
CA ASN A 196 2.96 24.01 26.15
C ASN A 196 1.79 24.98 25.89
N VAL A 197 1.60 25.40 24.62
CA VAL A 197 0.50 26.28 24.21
C VAL A 197 -0.75 25.53 23.79
N PHE A 198 -0.81 24.23 24.05
CA PHE A 198 -1.93 23.37 23.68
C PHE A 198 -2.62 22.74 24.89
N TYR A 199 -3.90 22.47 24.75
CA TYR A 199 -4.70 21.67 25.67
C TYR A 199 -5.49 20.58 24.90
N PRO A 200 -5.29 19.29 25.24
CA PRO A 200 -4.20 18.76 26.09
C PRO A 200 -2.82 18.98 25.46
N VAL A 201 -1.77 18.89 26.27
CA VAL A 201 -0.39 19.06 25.80
C VAL A 201 0.00 17.86 24.92
N PRO A 202 0.42 18.07 23.67
CA PRO A 202 0.89 16.98 22.79
C PRO A 202 2.27 16.48 23.21
N ASN A 203 2.64 15.29 22.71
CA ASN A 203 3.95 14.69 23.01
C ASN A 203 5.11 15.32 22.22
N VAL A 204 4.82 15.99 21.11
CA VAL A 204 5.80 16.55 20.17
C VAL A 204 5.52 18.03 19.90
N ASP A 205 6.54 18.76 19.51
CA ASP A 205 6.40 20.15 19.09
C ASP A 205 5.71 20.23 17.73
N SER A 206 5.07 21.38 17.47
CA SER A 206 4.46 21.72 16.20
C SER A 206 5.31 22.72 15.42
N ALA A 207 5.06 22.83 14.14
CA ALA A 207 5.65 23.88 13.31
C ALA A 207 4.64 24.40 12.28
N LEU A 208 4.84 25.64 11.86
CA LEU A 208 4.08 26.26 10.78
C LEU A 208 4.76 25.98 9.45
N VAL A 209 3.98 25.56 8.48
CA VAL A 209 4.38 25.43 7.07
C VAL A 209 3.59 26.44 6.25
N LYS A 210 4.30 27.31 5.56
CA LYS A 210 3.72 28.21 4.57
C LYS A 210 3.90 27.60 3.19
N ILE A 211 2.80 27.46 2.46
CA ILE A 211 2.72 26.87 1.13
C ILE A 211 2.14 27.94 0.21
N GLU A 212 2.88 28.32 -0.82
CA GLU A 212 2.50 29.36 -1.76
C GLU A 212 2.32 28.74 -3.14
N ARG A 213 1.12 28.87 -3.71
CA ARG A 213 0.76 28.29 -5.01
C ARG A 213 1.68 28.80 -6.11
N ARG A 214 2.02 27.94 -7.02
CA ARG A 214 2.75 28.26 -8.26
C ARG A 214 2.11 27.54 -9.46
N PRO A 215 2.40 27.95 -10.68
CA PRO A 215 2.02 27.18 -11.85
C PRO A 215 2.57 25.74 -11.73
N HIS A 216 1.78 24.75 -12.19
CA HIS A 216 2.27 23.38 -12.30
C HIS A 216 3.35 23.27 -13.38
N PRO A 217 4.16 22.22 -13.39
CA PRO A 217 5.16 21.95 -14.43
C PRO A 217 4.56 22.01 -15.85
N ASP A 218 5.32 22.53 -16.80
CA ASP A 218 4.94 22.50 -18.21
C ASP A 218 5.15 21.08 -18.77
N THR A 219 4.06 20.33 -18.86
CA THR A 219 4.08 18.91 -19.26
C THR A 219 2.75 18.49 -19.88
N ALA A 220 2.80 17.57 -20.84
CA ALA A 220 1.61 16.92 -21.37
C ALA A 220 1.13 15.74 -20.48
N ALA A 221 1.89 15.36 -19.46
CA ALA A 221 1.45 14.33 -18.50
C ALA A 221 0.39 14.87 -17.56
N THR A 222 -0.64 14.06 -17.26
CA THR A 222 -1.64 14.44 -16.26
C THR A 222 -1.06 14.35 -14.85
N ARG A 223 -1.68 15.04 -13.91
CA ARG A 223 -1.34 14.96 -12.48
C ARG A 223 -1.27 13.52 -11.98
N GLU A 224 -2.27 12.72 -12.33
CA GLU A 224 -2.39 11.32 -11.92
C GLU A 224 -1.19 10.50 -12.41
N GLN A 225 -0.74 10.76 -13.62
CA GLN A 225 0.43 10.10 -14.21
C GLN A 225 1.72 10.51 -13.50
N VAL A 226 1.89 11.79 -13.20
CA VAL A 226 3.06 12.28 -12.44
C VAL A 226 3.04 11.72 -11.01
N PHE A 227 1.87 11.69 -10.36
CA PHE A 227 1.74 11.12 -9.02
C PHE A 227 2.01 9.63 -8.99
N ALA A 228 1.60 8.87 -10.03
CA ALA A 228 1.93 7.46 -10.14
C ALA A 228 3.45 7.23 -10.23
N VAL A 229 4.17 8.10 -10.97
CA VAL A 229 5.64 8.04 -11.04
C VAL A 229 6.28 8.37 -9.70
N ILE A 230 5.79 9.41 -9.00
CA ILE A 230 6.25 9.76 -7.65
C ILE A 230 6.06 8.57 -6.71
N ASP A 231 4.84 7.99 -6.65
CA ASP A 231 4.52 6.88 -5.76
C ASP A 231 5.41 5.66 -6.06
N ALA A 232 5.58 5.29 -7.33
CA ALA A 232 6.45 4.19 -7.73
C ALA A 232 7.93 4.45 -7.37
N ALA A 233 8.42 5.69 -7.56
CA ALA A 233 9.80 6.05 -7.24
C ALA A 233 10.11 5.97 -5.73
N PHE A 234 9.13 6.27 -4.88
CA PHE A 234 9.30 6.24 -3.42
C PHE A 234 8.84 4.93 -2.77
N ALA A 235 8.05 4.09 -3.45
CA ALA A 235 7.67 2.77 -2.96
C ALA A 235 8.88 1.86 -2.68
N GLN A 236 9.97 2.07 -3.37
CA GLN A 236 11.23 1.34 -3.19
C GLN A 236 12.41 2.31 -3.00
N ARG A 237 12.38 3.09 -1.94
CA ARG A 237 13.29 4.23 -1.70
C ARG A 237 14.78 3.92 -1.87
N ARG A 238 15.23 2.69 -1.55
CA ARG A 238 16.64 2.27 -1.67
C ARG A 238 17.03 1.81 -3.09
N LYS A 239 16.08 1.62 -3.99
CA LYS A 239 16.32 1.18 -5.38
C LYS A 239 16.58 2.36 -6.31
N THR A 240 17.24 2.07 -7.45
CA THR A 240 17.37 3.05 -8.54
C THR A 240 16.04 3.27 -9.24
N LEU A 241 15.85 4.43 -9.88
CA LEU A 241 14.63 4.73 -10.64
C LEU A 241 14.33 3.71 -11.73
N ARG A 242 15.34 3.18 -12.42
CA ARG A 242 15.20 2.08 -13.37
C ARG A 242 14.46 0.88 -12.76
N GLN A 243 14.78 0.53 -11.52
CA GLN A 243 14.15 -0.60 -10.83
C GLN A 243 12.78 -0.23 -10.24
N ALA A 244 12.67 0.98 -9.65
CA ALA A 244 11.45 1.43 -9.01
C ALA A 244 10.31 1.63 -10.02
N LEU A 245 10.61 2.12 -11.23
CA LEU A 245 9.63 2.40 -12.27
C LEU A 245 9.38 1.20 -13.21
N ALA A 246 10.09 0.08 -13.05
CA ALA A 246 9.96 -1.07 -13.94
C ALA A 246 8.52 -1.62 -14.02
N GLY A 247 7.78 -1.63 -12.90
CA GLY A 247 6.38 -2.04 -12.87
C GLY A 247 5.46 -1.09 -13.63
N LEU A 248 5.69 0.21 -13.52
CA LEU A 248 4.91 1.24 -14.22
C LEU A 248 5.23 1.28 -15.73
N ALA A 249 6.49 1.04 -16.11
CA ALA A 249 6.96 1.04 -17.49
C ALA A 249 6.76 -0.32 -18.21
N GLY A 250 6.33 -1.36 -17.49
CA GLY A 250 6.22 -2.72 -18.02
C GLY A 250 7.53 -3.54 -17.99
N SER A 251 8.69 -2.89 -17.97
CA SER A 251 9.99 -3.54 -17.81
C SER A 251 11.06 -2.56 -17.32
N ALA A 252 12.18 -3.09 -16.78
CA ALA A 252 13.33 -2.26 -16.40
C ALA A 252 14.04 -1.62 -17.62
N GLY A 253 13.97 -2.26 -18.80
CA GLY A 253 14.47 -1.69 -20.05
C GLY A 253 13.65 -0.49 -20.50
N ALA A 254 12.32 -0.63 -20.54
CA ALA A 254 11.41 0.47 -20.88
C ALA A 254 11.51 1.64 -19.87
N ALA A 255 11.67 1.34 -18.59
CA ALA A 255 11.92 2.36 -17.56
C ALA A 255 13.23 3.12 -17.82
N GLN A 256 14.30 2.39 -18.18
CA GLN A 256 15.58 3.00 -18.51
C GLN A 256 15.46 3.95 -19.71
N GLU A 257 14.86 3.48 -20.81
CA GLU A 257 14.67 4.32 -22.02
C GLU A 257 13.83 5.57 -21.74
N ALA A 258 12.76 5.45 -20.94
CA ALA A 258 11.94 6.58 -20.55
C ALA A 258 12.71 7.60 -19.70
N LEU A 259 13.52 7.13 -18.74
CA LEU A 259 14.39 7.97 -17.93
C LEU A 259 15.44 8.70 -18.76
N GLU A 260 16.12 7.99 -19.68
CA GLU A 260 17.12 8.57 -20.57
C GLU A 260 16.50 9.64 -21.50
N ARG A 261 15.31 9.38 -22.07
CA ARG A 261 14.57 10.38 -22.87
C ARG A 261 14.13 11.59 -22.05
N ALA A 262 13.85 11.40 -20.76
CA ALA A 262 13.53 12.48 -19.83
C ALA A 262 14.77 13.24 -19.32
N GLY A 263 15.99 12.86 -19.73
CA GLY A 263 17.24 13.45 -19.25
C GLY A 263 17.56 13.10 -17.79
N VAL A 264 16.98 12.01 -17.25
CA VAL A 264 17.17 11.56 -15.88
C VAL A 264 18.04 10.31 -15.85
N SER A 265 19.05 10.29 -14.96
CA SER A 265 19.90 9.11 -14.83
C SER A 265 19.10 7.89 -14.34
N PRO A 266 19.17 6.73 -15.03
CA PRO A 266 18.49 5.49 -14.60
C PRO A 266 18.99 4.96 -13.25
N THR A 267 20.19 5.36 -12.82
CA THR A 267 20.78 4.99 -11.53
C THR A 267 20.43 5.96 -10.41
N ALA A 268 19.82 7.10 -10.71
CA ALA A 268 19.32 8.03 -9.71
C ALA A 268 18.25 7.38 -8.82
N ARG A 269 17.97 7.99 -7.67
CA ARG A 269 16.89 7.60 -6.76
C ARG A 269 15.80 8.66 -6.76
N GLY A 270 14.56 8.28 -6.41
CA GLY A 270 13.43 9.20 -6.37
C GLY A 270 13.67 10.44 -5.50
N GLU A 271 14.43 10.28 -4.39
CA GLU A 271 14.74 11.40 -3.49
C GLU A 271 15.61 12.51 -4.11
N THR A 272 16.22 12.29 -5.26
CA THR A 272 17.05 13.28 -5.94
C THR A 272 16.31 14.10 -7.01
N LEU A 273 15.10 13.67 -7.40
CA LEU A 273 14.33 14.31 -8.46
C LEU A 273 13.47 15.45 -7.94
N ASP A 274 13.43 16.55 -8.70
CA ASP A 274 12.44 17.60 -8.55
C ASP A 274 11.14 17.27 -9.30
N ILE A 275 10.14 18.12 -9.14
CA ILE A 275 8.81 17.88 -9.73
C ILE A 275 8.83 17.99 -11.26
N ASP A 276 9.68 18.83 -11.84
CA ASP A 276 9.79 18.99 -13.29
C ASP A 276 10.40 17.73 -13.92
N GLN A 277 11.37 17.12 -13.25
CA GLN A 277 11.94 15.82 -13.63
C GLN A 277 10.93 14.68 -13.50
N PHE A 278 10.13 14.63 -12.43
CA PHE A 278 9.03 13.66 -12.31
C PHE A 278 8.01 13.81 -13.43
N ALA A 279 7.65 15.04 -13.79
CA ALA A 279 6.72 15.34 -14.88
C ALA A 279 7.30 14.92 -16.24
N ALA A 280 8.56 15.19 -16.50
CA ALA A 280 9.25 14.76 -17.73
C ALA A 280 9.29 13.23 -17.85
N VAL A 281 9.59 12.51 -16.78
CA VAL A 281 9.56 11.03 -16.76
C VAL A 281 8.15 10.50 -17.03
N ALA A 282 7.12 11.08 -16.40
CA ALA A 282 5.73 10.68 -16.62
C ALA A 282 5.31 10.87 -18.07
N GLN A 283 5.70 11.98 -18.70
CA GLN A 283 5.43 12.26 -20.11
C GLN A 283 6.06 11.20 -21.02
N GLN A 284 7.30 10.77 -20.75
CA GLN A 284 7.99 9.77 -21.57
C GLN A 284 7.41 8.35 -21.40
N LEU A 285 6.93 8.01 -20.23
CA LEU A 285 6.26 6.73 -19.98
C LEU A 285 4.94 6.61 -20.75
N ASN A 286 4.21 7.73 -20.91
CA ASN A 286 2.95 7.76 -21.65
C ASN A 286 3.14 7.67 -23.18
N THR A 287 4.15 8.33 -23.72
CA THR A 287 4.44 8.26 -25.17
C THR A 287 4.87 6.85 -25.58
N ALA A 288 5.52 6.09 -24.71
CA ALA A 288 5.89 4.70 -24.96
C ALA A 288 4.67 3.77 -25.01
N SER A 289 3.63 4.02 -24.20
CA SER A 289 2.38 3.25 -24.20
C SER A 289 1.50 3.57 -25.42
N ALA A 290 1.54 4.80 -25.95
CA ALA A 290 0.79 5.22 -27.12
C ALA A 290 1.42 4.73 -28.45
N GLY A 291 2.74 4.46 -28.47
CA GLY A 291 3.45 3.97 -29.65
C GLY A 291 3.28 2.47 -29.96
N ALA A 292 2.68 1.71 -29.03
CA ALA A 292 2.48 0.25 -29.21
C ALA A 292 1.13 -0.12 -29.83
N CYS A 293 0.29 0.84 -30.23
CA CYS A 293 -1.02 0.57 -30.83
C CYS A 293 -1.29 1.53 -31.99
N VAL A 294 -0.76 1.22 -33.19
CA VAL A 294 -1.29 1.72 -34.46
C VAL A 294 -1.30 0.58 -35.46
N PRO A 295 -2.47 0.14 -35.90
CA PRO A 295 -2.68 -0.07 -37.33
C PRO A 295 -3.62 1.02 -37.89
N ALA A 296 -3.29 1.37 -39.14
CA ALA A 296 -3.76 2.51 -39.91
C ALA A 296 -5.26 2.49 -40.27
N ALA A 297 -5.78 3.72 -40.33
CA ALA A 297 -6.71 4.31 -41.30
C ALA A 297 -7.95 3.53 -41.79
N SER A 298 -9.14 4.12 -41.59
CA SER A 298 -9.93 4.65 -42.72
C SER A 298 -11.25 5.27 -42.27
N ALA A 299 -11.45 6.50 -42.71
CA ALA A 299 -12.65 7.24 -43.14
C ALA A 299 -13.98 7.27 -42.31
N PRO A 300 -14.70 8.40 -42.35
CA PRO A 300 -15.81 8.72 -41.45
C PRO A 300 -17.16 8.18 -41.94
N ALA A 301 -18.04 7.84 -41.05
CA ALA A 301 -19.44 7.57 -41.33
C ALA A 301 -20.37 8.42 -40.45
N PRO A 302 -21.60 8.68 -40.91
CA PRO A 302 -22.38 9.86 -40.53
C PRO A 302 -23.28 9.67 -39.31
N ALA A 303 -23.71 10.79 -38.76
CA ALA A 303 -24.68 10.93 -37.67
C ALA A 303 -26.07 10.36 -38.04
N VAL A 304 -26.67 9.64 -37.11
CA VAL A 304 -28.16 9.41 -37.12
C VAL A 304 -28.71 9.45 -35.69
N ASN A 305 -29.86 10.08 -35.61
CA ASN A 305 -30.62 10.51 -34.45
C ASN A 305 -31.11 9.43 -33.47
N ALA A 306 -31.37 9.94 -32.27
CA ALA A 306 -32.10 9.30 -31.18
C ALA A 306 -33.57 9.00 -31.53
N SER A 307 -34.07 7.85 -31.12
CA SER A 307 -35.38 7.71 -30.43
C SER A 307 -35.69 6.22 -30.13
N ASP A 308 -36.11 6.02 -28.88
CA ASP A 308 -37.03 5.00 -28.35
C ASP A 308 -36.96 3.51 -28.76
N ARG A 309 -36.74 2.64 -27.80
CA ARG A 309 -37.68 1.67 -27.21
C ARG A 309 -37.00 0.59 -26.38
N ALA A 310 -37.50 0.42 -25.18
CA ALA A 310 -37.26 -0.72 -24.33
C ALA A 310 -37.80 -2.04 -24.95
N VAL A 311 -36.94 -3.07 -24.99
CA VAL A 311 -37.38 -4.48 -25.11
C VAL A 311 -36.45 -5.36 -24.29
N SER A 312 -37.05 -6.09 -23.38
CA SER A 312 -36.46 -7.18 -22.61
C SER A 312 -36.07 -8.34 -23.51
N VAL A 313 -34.82 -8.87 -23.43
CA VAL A 313 -34.49 -10.17 -23.98
C VAL A 313 -33.54 -10.90 -23.03
N SER A 314 -33.99 -12.10 -22.67
CA SER A 314 -33.32 -13.17 -21.95
C SER A 314 -31.99 -13.59 -22.57
N ALA A 315 -31.04 -13.93 -21.69
CA ALA A 315 -29.70 -14.43 -22.03
C ALA A 315 -29.78 -15.82 -22.74
N PRO A 316 -28.99 -16.02 -23.79
CA PRO A 316 -28.69 -17.38 -24.26
C PRO A 316 -27.35 -17.87 -23.73
N ALA A 317 -27.32 -19.16 -23.44
CA ALA A 317 -26.17 -19.96 -23.07
C ALA A 317 -25.05 -19.86 -24.12
N VAL A 318 -23.81 -19.63 -23.66
CA VAL A 318 -22.62 -19.60 -24.51
C VAL A 318 -22.13 -21.05 -24.69
N ASN A 319 -22.40 -21.61 -25.84
CA ASN A 319 -21.69 -22.77 -26.40
C ASN A 319 -20.36 -22.29 -26.96
N THR A 320 -19.25 -22.76 -26.43
CA THR A 320 -17.92 -22.61 -27.02
C THR A 320 -17.71 -23.65 -28.14
N PRO A 321 -17.43 -23.23 -29.37
CA PRO A 321 -16.96 -24.18 -30.37
C PRO A 321 -15.46 -24.45 -30.19
N ALA A 322 -15.09 -25.71 -30.06
CA ALA A 322 -13.73 -26.18 -30.15
C ALA A 322 -13.18 -25.88 -31.56
N MET A 323 -12.32 -24.91 -31.71
CA MET A 323 -11.49 -24.74 -32.89
C MET A 323 -10.17 -25.51 -32.71
N SER A 324 -10.08 -26.66 -33.34
CA SER A 324 -8.83 -27.36 -33.57
C SER A 324 -7.99 -26.58 -34.58
N VAL A 325 -7.00 -25.83 -34.08
CA VAL A 325 -5.91 -25.29 -34.89
C VAL A 325 -4.70 -26.20 -34.65
N SER A 326 -4.39 -27.01 -35.65
CA SER A 326 -3.12 -27.73 -35.69
C SER A 326 -1.98 -26.73 -35.87
N ALA A 327 -1.33 -26.40 -34.75
CA ALA A 327 -0.05 -25.67 -34.76
C ALA A 327 1.07 -26.63 -35.16
N PRO A 328 2.09 -26.19 -35.92
CA PRO A 328 3.24 -27.04 -36.28
C PRO A 328 3.96 -27.46 -34.98
N ALA A 329 4.42 -28.71 -34.97
CA ALA A 329 5.19 -29.30 -33.87
C ALA A 329 6.45 -28.47 -33.56
N VAL A 330 6.36 -27.58 -32.58
CA VAL A 330 7.52 -26.96 -31.96
C VAL A 330 8.15 -28.03 -31.08
N ASN A 331 9.45 -28.27 -31.26
CA ASN A 331 10.20 -29.23 -30.46
C ASN A 331 9.94 -28.99 -28.96
N ALA A 332 9.54 -30.04 -28.24
CA ALA A 332 9.22 -29.99 -26.81
C ALA A 332 10.38 -29.47 -25.92
N SER A 333 11.58 -29.31 -26.48
CA SER A 333 12.80 -28.86 -25.80
C SER A 333 12.90 -27.35 -25.57
N ASP A 334 12.01 -26.51 -26.14
CA ASP A 334 12.11 -25.04 -26.04
C ASP A 334 10.86 -24.35 -25.42
N ARG A 335 9.88 -25.13 -24.96
CA ARG A 335 8.65 -24.61 -24.40
C ARG A 335 8.85 -24.17 -22.94
N ALA A 336 8.68 -22.89 -22.65
CA ALA A 336 8.53 -22.40 -21.29
C ALA A 336 7.05 -22.35 -20.89
N VAL A 337 6.73 -22.62 -19.62
CA VAL A 337 5.40 -22.53 -19.03
C VAL A 337 5.42 -21.48 -17.95
N SER A 338 4.54 -20.49 -18.06
CA SER A 338 4.40 -19.41 -17.06
C SER A 338 3.02 -19.49 -16.42
N VAL A 339 2.98 -19.48 -15.08
CA VAL A 339 1.76 -19.54 -14.29
C VAL A 339 1.82 -18.48 -13.20
N SER A 340 0.70 -17.80 -12.96
CA SER A 340 0.58 -16.85 -11.85
C SER A 340 -0.34 -17.40 -10.77
N ALA A 341 -0.03 -17.08 -9.50
CA ALA A 341 -0.87 -17.37 -8.36
C ALA A 341 -1.01 -16.10 -7.49
N PRO A 342 -2.22 -15.79 -6.99
CA PRO A 342 -2.47 -14.57 -6.23
C PRO A 342 -1.92 -14.66 -4.81
N GLY A 343 -1.55 -13.51 -4.25
CA GLY A 343 -1.48 -13.32 -2.81
C GLY A 343 -2.88 -13.31 -2.18
N LYS A 344 -2.94 -13.36 -0.85
CA LYS A 344 -4.23 -13.42 -0.10
C LYS A 344 -4.29 -12.44 1.05
N VAL A 345 -5.52 -12.19 1.48
CA VAL A 345 -5.85 -11.60 2.77
C VAL A 345 -6.89 -12.48 3.46
N ASN A 346 -6.91 -12.50 4.81
CA ASN A 346 -7.94 -13.18 5.57
C ASN A 346 -9.02 -12.17 5.94
N LEU A 347 -10.20 -12.24 5.31
CA LEU A 347 -11.35 -11.41 5.69
C LEU A 347 -11.92 -11.81 7.05
N PHE A 348 -11.82 -13.09 7.36
CA PHE A 348 -12.26 -13.68 8.61
C PHE A 348 -11.23 -14.71 9.04
N LEU A 349 -10.83 -14.70 10.31
CA LEU A 349 -9.96 -15.70 10.90
C LEU A 349 -10.41 -15.94 12.35
N ALA A 350 -11.00 -17.09 12.57
CA ALA A 350 -11.39 -17.57 13.89
C ALA A 350 -10.57 -18.79 14.29
N LEU A 351 -10.15 -18.85 15.54
CA LEU A 351 -9.30 -19.90 16.09
C LEU A 351 -10.01 -20.69 17.18
N GLY A 352 -9.87 -22.01 17.14
CA GLY A 352 -10.22 -22.90 18.24
C GLY A 352 -9.04 -23.13 19.17
N ALA A 353 -9.27 -23.89 20.26
CA ALA A 353 -8.23 -24.28 21.22
C ALA A 353 -7.16 -25.15 20.55
N ALA A 354 -5.92 -25.04 21.03
CA ALA A 354 -4.81 -25.85 20.55
C ALA A 354 -5.12 -27.36 20.72
N ARG A 355 -4.81 -28.13 19.68
CA ARG A 355 -4.89 -29.60 19.70
C ARG A 355 -3.65 -30.19 20.37
N PRO A 356 -3.68 -31.50 20.74
CA PRO A 356 -2.51 -32.18 21.29
C PRO A 356 -1.29 -32.16 20.36
N ASP A 357 -1.47 -31.97 19.04
CA ASP A 357 -0.40 -31.82 18.03
C ASP A 357 0.19 -30.43 17.99
N GLY A 358 -0.29 -29.50 18.81
CA GLY A 358 0.14 -28.11 18.89
C GLY A 358 -0.46 -27.18 17.82
N TYR A 359 -1.36 -27.67 16.97
CA TYR A 359 -2.06 -26.86 15.99
C TYR A 359 -3.44 -26.41 16.45
N HIS A 360 -3.84 -25.19 16.07
CA HIS A 360 -5.19 -24.68 16.29
C HIS A 360 -6.09 -25.05 15.11
N PRO A 361 -7.29 -25.61 15.36
CA PRO A 361 -8.31 -25.63 14.33
C PRO A 361 -8.71 -24.18 14.02
N LEU A 362 -8.86 -23.86 12.75
CA LEU A 362 -9.27 -22.52 12.34
C LEU A 362 -10.32 -22.57 11.24
N ASN A 363 -11.14 -21.51 11.19
CA ASN A 363 -12.01 -21.20 10.06
C ASN A 363 -11.62 -19.82 9.55
N THR A 364 -11.40 -19.72 8.24
CA THR A 364 -10.97 -18.46 7.61
C THR A 364 -11.66 -18.25 6.28
N ILE A 365 -11.97 -17.00 5.97
CA ILE A 365 -12.32 -16.59 4.61
C ILE A 365 -11.07 -15.95 3.99
N PHE A 366 -10.51 -16.64 3.02
CA PHE A 366 -9.48 -16.09 2.16
C PHE A 366 -10.09 -15.26 1.04
N ALA A 367 -9.48 -14.13 0.73
CA ALA A 367 -9.74 -13.38 -0.50
C ALA A 367 -8.43 -13.11 -1.22
N GLN A 368 -8.42 -13.33 -2.52
CA GLN A 368 -7.27 -12.96 -3.35
C GLN A 368 -7.11 -11.44 -3.39
N ILE A 369 -5.86 -11.00 -3.52
CA ILE A 369 -5.50 -9.59 -3.72
C ILE A 369 -5.03 -9.37 -5.16
N GLY A 370 -4.94 -8.10 -5.60
CA GLY A 370 -4.47 -7.74 -6.94
C GLY A 370 -3.00 -8.03 -7.22
N LEU A 371 -2.23 -8.46 -6.20
CA LEU A 371 -0.82 -8.82 -6.32
C LEU A 371 -0.70 -10.34 -6.55
N SER A 372 0.05 -10.75 -7.57
CA SER A 372 0.26 -12.15 -7.91
C SER A 372 1.73 -12.46 -8.16
N GLU A 373 2.18 -13.60 -7.70
CA GLU A 373 3.49 -14.16 -8.05
C GLU A 373 3.42 -14.81 -9.41
N THR A 374 4.47 -14.69 -10.21
CA THR A 374 4.55 -15.38 -11.51
C THR A 374 5.76 -16.30 -11.52
N VAL A 375 5.52 -17.55 -11.87
CA VAL A 375 6.55 -18.60 -11.97
C VAL A 375 6.66 -19.05 -13.41
N THR A 376 7.90 -19.02 -13.95
CA THR A 376 8.19 -19.55 -15.29
C THR A 376 9.12 -20.76 -15.19
N VAL A 377 8.64 -21.90 -15.67
CA VAL A 377 9.40 -23.15 -15.76
C VAL A 377 9.91 -23.32 -17.20
N SER A 378 11.19 -23.52 -17.37
CA SER A 378 11.85 -23.72 -18.67
C SER A 378 12.89 -24.83 -18.59
N PRO A 379 13.29 -25.43 -19.75
CA PRO A 379 14.35 -26.43 -19.77
C PRO A 379 15.67 -25.82 -19.24
N LEU A 380 16.39 -26.55 -18.41
CA LEU A 380 17.75 -26.19 -18.03
C LEU A 380 18.69 -26.53 -19.20
N LYS A 381 19.11 -25.51 -19.98
CA LYS A 381 20.03 -25.71 -21.09
C LYS A 381 21.38 -26.23 -20.55
N SER A 382 21.77 -27.43 -20.92
CA SER A 382 23.12 -27.92 -20.67
C SER A 382 24.11 -26.98 -21.36
N LEU A 383 25.00 -26.36 -20.58
CA LEU A 383 26.19 -25.73 -21.14
C LEU A 383 27.00 -26.86 -21.79
N ALA A 384 26.92 -27.00 -23.12
CA ALA A 384 27.82 -27.86 -23.87
C ALA A 384 29.25 -27.40 -23.54
N THR A 385 29.96 -28.20 -22.75
CA THR A 385 31.37 -28.03 -22.46
C THR A 385 32.10 -28.29 -23.77
N THR A 386 32.34 -27.27 -24.57
CA THR A 386 33.39 -27.26 -25.57
C THR A 386 34.69 -27.20 -24.80
N ALA A 387 35.20 -28.36 -24.47
CA ALA A 387 36.57 -28.48 -24.03
C ALA A 387 37.51 -27.98 -25.15
N PRO A 388 38.40 -26.99 -24.87
CA PRO A 388 39.43 -26.69 -25.86
C PRO A 388 40.40 -27.85 -25.90
N GLN A 389 40.63 -28.40 -27.12
CA GLN A 389 41.70 -29.35 -27.36
C GLN A 389 43.06 -28.75 -26.96
N PRO A 390 43.92 -29.48 -26.27
CA PRO A 390 45.26 -29.00 -25.94
C PRO A 390 46.13 -28.96 -27.21
N ALA A 391 46.55 -27.77 -27.58
CA ALA A 391 47.64 -27.62 -28.54
C ALA A 391 48.94 -28.14 -27.95
N SER A 392 49.53 -29.14 -28.60
CA SER A 392 50.87 -29.66 -28.41
C SER A 392 51.93 -28.58 -28.63
N THR A 393 52.79 -28.36 -27.65
CA THR A 393 54.24 -28.14 -27.88
C THR A 393 55.03 -28.29 -26.59
N ALA A 394 56.18 -28.87 -26.73
CA ALA A 394 57.13 -29.42 -25.77
C ALA A 394 57.98 -28.38 -25.02
N PRO A 395 58.97 -28.80 -24.21
CA PRO A 395 59.23 -28.29 -22.87
C PRO A 395 60.43 -27.36 -22.79
N VAL A 396 60.47 -26.49 -21.77
CA VAL A 396 61.76 -25.92 -21.29
C VAL A 396 61.81 -25.92 -19.77
N SER A 397 62.90 -26.48 -19.31
CA SER A 397 63.36 -26.64 -17.94
C SER A 397 63.78 -25.34 -17.24
N SER A 398 63.62 -25.24 -15.92
CA SER A 398 64.69 -25.11 -14.92
C SER A 398 64.18 -24.57 -13.57
N ALA A 399 64.30 -25.35 -12.61
CA ALA A 399 64.73 -25.22 -11.22
C ALA A 399 64.79 -23.83 -10.55
N SER A 400 64.19 -23.75 -9.34
CA SER A 400 64.90 -23.36 -8.09
C SER A 400 63.98 -23.48 -6.87
N SER A 401 64.37 -24.30 -5.98
CA SER A 401 64.23 -24.53 -4.53
C SER A 401 63.57 -23.54 -3.60
N ALA A 402 62.51 -24.01 -2.88
CA ALA A 402 62.26 -24.18 -1.43
C ALA A 402 62.24 -22.96 -0.49
N PRO A 403 61.67 -23.02 0.74
CA PRO A 403 60.92 -24.10 1.38
C PRO A 403 59.54 -23.67 2.00
N ALA A 404 58.80 -24.68 2.42
CA ALA A 404 57.51 -24.70 3.04
C ALA A 404 57.44 -24.06 4.44
N LEU A 405 56.29 -23.45 4.74
CA LEU A 405 55.77 -23.35 6.09
C LEU A 405 54.33 -23.89 6.09
N ALA A 406 54.13 -24.88 6.94
CA ALA A 406 52.88 -25.60 7.11
C ALA A 406 51.80 -24.73 7.78
N ALA A 407 50.59 -24.76 7.27
CA ALA A 407 49.37 -24.36 7.95
C ALA A 407 48.40 -25.56 8.03
N PRO A 408 47.58 -25.66 9.10
CA PRO A 408 46.92 -26.90 9.48
C PRO A 408 45.73 -27.22 8.57
N ALA A 409 45.48 -28.52 8.44
CA ALA A 409 44.42 -29.14 7.66
C ALA A 409 43.04 -28.63 8.07
N ALA A 410 42.35 -28.02 7.12
CA ALA A 410 40.91 -27.86 7.18
C ALA A 410 40.27 -29.20 6.79
N GLN A 411 39.43 -29.71 7.67
CA GLN A 411 38.63 -30.90 7.46
C GLN A 411 37.73 -30.67 6.23
N SER A 412 37.84 -31.55 5.27
CA SER A 412 36.96 -31.66 4.13
C SER A 412 35.57 -32.12 4.62
N ASP A 413 34.61 -31.21 4.72
CA ASP A 413 33.21 -31.60 4.77
C ASP A 413 32.88 -32.25 3.44
N SER A 414 32.63 -33.54 3.55
CA SER A 414 32.11 -34.37 2.47
C SER A 414 30.80 -33.80 1.96
N ALA A 415 30.74 -33.43 0.68
CA ALA A 415 29.55 -33.17 -0.05
C ALA A 415 28.54 -34.32 0.18
N PRO A 416 27.27 -34.04 0.48
CA PRO A 416 26.26 -35.11 0.57
C PRO A 416 26.18 -35.82 -0.79
N ALA A 417 26.19 -37.15 -0.75
CA ALA A 417 26.12 -38.04 -1.89
C ALA A 417 24.96 -37.64 -2.82
N ALA A 418 25.25 -37.58 -4.11
CA ALA A 418 24.25 -37.38 -5.17
C ALA A 418 23.11 -38.39 -4.99
N GLN A 419 21.90 -37.88 -4.65
CA GLN A 419 20.68 -38.67 -4.67
C GLN A 419 20.37 -39.00 -6.13
N THR A 420 20.51 -40.25 -6.47
CA THR A 420 20.18 -40.83 -7.77
C THR A 420 18.66 -40.77 -7.96
N GLY A 421 18.14 -40.00 -8.96
CA GLY A 421 16.88 -40.26 -9.58
C GLY A 421 15.88 -39.14 -9.84
N GLY A 422 16.15 -37.86 -9.52
CA GLY A 422 15.21 -36.76 -9.82
C GLY A 422 15.81 -35.68 -10.73
N PRO A 423 14.98 -34.78 -11.31
CA PRO A 423 15.46 -33.72 -12.17
C PRO A 423 16.30 -32.70 -11.36
N ARG A 424 17.31 -32.12 -12.01
CA ARG A 424 18.00 -30.96 -11.49
C ARG A 424 17.07 -29.75 -11.57
N ILE A 425 16.86 -29.07 -10.44
CA ILE A 425 16.02 -27.88 -10.33
C ILE A 425 16.94 -26.69 -10.00
N GLU A 426 16.91 -25.66 -10.83
CA GLU A 426 17.60 -24.39 -10.59
C GLU A 426 16.58 -23.29 -10.37
N LEU A 427 16.67 -22.60 -9.21
CA LEU A 427 15.84 -21.43 -8.93
C LEU A 427 16.59 -20.15 -9.32
N ALA A 428 15.84 -19.19 -9.88
CA ALA A 428 16.33 -17.83 -10.14
C ALA A 428 15.21 -16.83 -9.85
N LEU A 429 15.58 -15.58 -9.60
CA LEU A 429 14.67 -14.45 -9.44
C LEU A 429 14.78 -13.53 -10.65
N THR A 430 13.66 -12.94 -11.09
CA THR A 430 13.69 -11.85 -12.09
C THR A 430 14.39 -10.62 -11.54
N ARG A 431 14.29 -10.39 -10.22
CA ARG A 431 14.94 -9.32 -9.48
C ARG A 431 15.62 -9.90 -8.25
N PRO A 432 16.93 -9.65 -8.03
CA PRO A 432 17.63 -10.16 -6.86
C PRO A 432 16.98 -9.69 -5.56
N ASP A 433 16.70 -10.63 -4.66
CA ASP A 433 16.23 -10.37 -3.29
C ASP A 433 16.96 -11.33 -2.35
N SER A 434 17.74 -10.78 -1.40
CA SER A 434 18.51 -11.56 -0.44
C SER A 434 17.66 -12.31 0.58
N ASN A 435 16.37 -11.94 0.71
CA ASN A 435 15.45 -12.56 1.66
C ASN A 435 14.76 -13.81 1.08
N VAL A 436 14.95 -14.09 -0.21
CA VAL A 436 14.37 -15.26 -0.87
C VAL A 436 15.45 -16.32 -1.08
N PRO A 437 15.39 -17.46 -0.37
CA PRO A 437 16.34 -18.53 -0.57
C PRO A 437 16.19 -19.14 -1.97
N LEU A 438 17.30 -19.48 -2.63
CA LEU A 438 17.31 -20.09 -3.96
C LEU A 438 17.76 -21.57 -3.91
N ASP A 439 17.50 -22.22 -2.78
CA ASP A 439 17.88 -23.61 -2.51
C ASP A 439 16.66 -24.48 -2.18
N HIS A 440 16.90 -25.69 -1.70
CA HIS A 440 15.88 -26.68 -1.33
C HIS A 440 14.96 -26.24 -0.18
N THR A 441 15.25 -25.17 0.54
CA THR A 441 14.37 -24.63 1.58
C THR A 441 13.22 -23.81 0.99
N ASN A 442 13.36 -23.34 -0.23
CA ASN A 442 12.33 -22.57 -0.92
C ASN A 442 11.11 -23.44 -1.27
N LEU A 443 9.90 -22.93 -1.00
CA LEU A 443 8.66 -23.67 -1.26
C LEU A 443 8.45 -23.97 -2.75
N ALA A 444 8.88 -23.12 -3.67
CA ALA A 444 8.83 -23.39 -5.12
C ALA A 444 9.73 -24.57 -5.50
N TYR A 445 10.94 -24.67 -4.94
CA TYR A 445 11.82 -25.82 -5.14
C TYR A 445 11.15 -27.11 -4.66
N ARG A 446 10.60 -27.10 -3.45
CA ARG A 446 9.90 -28.24 -2.85
C ARG A 446 8.64 -28.63 -3.63
N ALA A 447 7.92 -27.65 -4.18
CA ALA A 447 6.77 -27.87 -5.03
C ALA A 447 7.16 -28.61 -6.32
N ALA A 448 8.23 -28.19 -6.99
CA ALA A 448 8.74 -28.88 -8.17
C ALA A 448 9.19 -30.31 -7.85
N GLN A 449 9.88 -30.54 -6.71
CA GLN A 449 10.24 -31.90 -6.26
C GLN A 449 9.01 -32.78 -6.03
N ALA A 450 7.94 -32.22 -5.42
CA ALA A 450 6.71 -32.98 -5.16
C ALA A 450 6.05 -33.42 -6.47
N VAL A 451 5.99 -32.55 -7.48
CA VAL A 451 5.46 -32.92 -8.82
C VAL A 451 6.36 -33.94 -9.52
N ALA A 452 7.69 -33.81 -9.43
CA ALA A 452 8.62 -34.76 -10.00
C ALA A 452 8.49 -36.15 -9.36
N GLN A 453 8.24 -36.24 -8.07
CA GLN A 453 7.96 -37.51 -7.38
C GLN A 453 6.68 -38.18 -7.88
N GLN A 454 5.62 -37.39 -8.10
CA GLN A 454 4.36 -37.90 -8.69
C GLN A 454 4.55 -38.36 -10.13
N ALA A 455 5.34 -37.64 -10.91
CA ALA A 455 5.70 -38.03 -12.27
C ALA A 455 6.45 -39.37 -12.28
N ALA A 456 7.43 -39.56 -11.40
CA ALA A 456 8.18 -40.81 -11.28
C ALA A 456 7.27 -42.00 -10.90
N GLN A 457 6.30 -41.81 -9.98
CA GLN A 457 5.30 -42.82 -9.63
C GLN A 457 4.42 -43.22 -10.83
N ARG A 458 4.21 -42.29 -11.76
CA ARG A 458 3.46 -42.50 -13.02
C ARG A 458 4.34 -43.02 -14.18
N GLY A 459 5.65 -43.21 -13.91
CA GLY A 459 6.62 -43.66 -14.92
C GLY A 459 6.97 -42.62 -15.98
N LEU A 460 6.76 -41.32 -15.67
CA LEU A 460 7.04 -40.18 -16.56
C LEU A 460 8.44 -39.64 -16.35
N ALA A 461 9.11 -39.27 -17.44
CA ALA A 461 10.41 -38.59 -17.35
C ALA A 461 10.25 -37.11 -17.01
N THR A 462 11.10 -36.64 -16.12
CA THR A 462 11.15 -35.23 -15.71
C THR A 462 12.51 -34.64 -16.08
N PRO A 463 12.63 -33.94 -17.22
CA PRO A 463 13.87 -33.25 -17.58
C PRO A 463 14.22 -32.14 -16.61
N ASP A 464 15.52 -31.81 -16.57
CA ASP A 464 16.06 -30.71 -15.74
C ASP A 464 15.39 -29.38 -16.08
N VAL A 465 15.10 -28.58 -15.05
CA VAL A 465 14.37 -27.32 -15.20
C VAL A 465 15.06 -26.16 -14.50
N ARG A 466 14.87 -24.97 -15.09
CA ARG A 466 15.07 -23.68 -14.46
C ARG A 466 13.71 -23.07 -14.13
N ILE A 467 13.55 -22.65 -12.88
CA ILE A 467 12.36 -22.00 -12.37
C ILE A 467 12.71 -20.55 -12.06
N LEU A 468 12.08 -19.64 -12.79
CA LEU A 468 12.24 -18.20 -12.62
C LEU A 468 11.05 -17.67 -11.83
N LEU A 469 11.32 -17.03 -10.68
CA LEU A 469 10.31 -16.43 -9.81
C LEU A 469 10.26 -14.91 -10.05
N ASP A 470 9.10 -14.37 -10.38
CA ASP A 470 8.84 -12.93 -10.45
C ASP A 470 7.97 -12.52 -9.25
N LYS A 471 8.63 -11.88 -8.27
CA LYS A 471 8.06 -11.55 -6.99
C LYS A 471 7.34 -10.19 -7.04
N ALA A 472 6.02 -10.22 -6.88
CA ALA A 472 5.18 -9.02 -6.75
C ALA A 472 4.53 -8.92 -5.37
N VAL A 473 4.30 -10.03 -4.68
CA VAL A 473 3.81 -10.05 -3.29
C VAL A 473 5.00 -9.83 -2.35
N PRO A 474 4.96 -8.83 -1.47
CA PRO A 474 6.03 -8.56 -0.51
C PRO A 474 6.40 -9.77 0.35
N VAL A 475 7.71 -10.01 0.52
CA VAL A 475 8.24 -11.11 1.33
C VAL A 475 7.93 -10.86 2.80
N ALA A 476 7.56 -11.92 3.55
CA ALA A 476 7.21 -11.87 4.98
C ALA A 476 6.02 -10.96 5.33
N GLY A 477 5.23 -10.54 4.34
CA GLY A 477 4.11 -9.60 4.51
C GLY A 477 2.78 -10.22 4.96
N GLY A 478 2.72 -11.47 5.44
CA GLY A 478 1.44 -12.11 5.83
C GLY A 478 0.44 -12.33 4.68
N MET A 479 0.87 -12.08 3.42
CA MET A 479 0.06 -12.18 2.19
C MET A 479 0.32 -13.48 1.41
N ALA A 480 1.03 -14.43 2.01
CA ALA A 480 1.32 -15.77 1.47
C ALA A 480 2.10 -15.80 0.14
N GLY A 481 3.03 -14.85 -0.12
CA GLY A 481 3.82 -14.80 -1.35
C GLY A 481 4.60 -16.10 -1.64
N GLY A 482 5.27 -16.68 -0.64
CA GLY A 482 5.96 -17.97 -0.80
C GLY A 482 5.03 -19.14 -1.09
N SER A 483 3.80 -19.12 -0.56
CA SER A 483 2.77 -20.11 -0.85
C SER A 483 2.20 -19.92 -2.25
N ALA A 484 2.09 -18.69 -2.73
CA ALA A 484 1.71 -18.39 -4.11
C ALA A 484 2.80 -18.88 -5.11
N ASP A 485 4.10 -18.68 -4.80
CA ASP A 485 5.18 -19.27 -5.59
C ASP A 485 5.06 -20.79 -5.70
N ALA A 486 4.81 -21.47 -4.57
CA ALA A 486 4.62 -22.92 -4.55
C ALA A 486 3.41 -23.35 -5.38
N ALA A 487 2.27 -22.68 -5.23
CA ALA A 487 1.05 -22.98 -5.99
C ALA A 487 1.26 -22.79 -7.49
N ALA A 488 1.87 -21.68 -7.90
CA ALA A 488 2.23 -21.43 -9.30
C ALA A 488 3.21 -22.50 -9.83
N THR A 489 4.20 -22.90 -9.02
CA THR A 489 5.18 -23.94 -9.40
C THR A 489 4.52 -25.30 -9.55
N LEU A 490 3.61 -25.69 -8.64
CA LEU A 490 2.85 -26.94 -8.75
C LEU A 490 2.12 -27.02 -10.11
N LYS A 491 1.39 -25.96 -10.49
CA LYS A 491 0.69 -25.89 -11.77
C LYS A 491 1.67 -25.90 -12.94
N ALA A 492 2.70 -25.06 -12.89
CA ALA A 492 3.65 -24.91 -14.00
C ALA A 492 4.45 -26.20 -14.26
N CYS A 493 4.92 -26.88 -13.22
CA CYS A 493 5.63 -28.17 -13.37
C CYS A 493 4.69 -29.30 -13.82
N ASN A 494 3.45 -29.33 -13.31
CA ASN A 494 2.45 -30.30 -13.77
C ASN A 494 2.18 -30.15 -15.27
N GLU A 495 2.05 -28.93 -15.77
CA GLU A 495 1.88 -28.64 -17.19
C GLU A 495 3.17 -28.89 -17.98
N PHE A 496 4.32 -28.44 -17.50
CA PHE A 496 5.60 -28.55 -18.18
C PHE A 496 6.01 -30.02 -18.39
N TRP A 497 5.91 -30.84 -17.34
CA TRP A 497 6.22 -32.27 -17.39
C TRP A 497 5.05 -33.14 -17.84
N GLN A 498 3.89 -32.55 -18.13
CA GLN A 498 2.67 -33.24 -18.59
C GLN A 498 2.25 -34.36 -17.64
N VAL A 499 2.34 -34.15 -16.34
CA VAL A 499 2.06 -35.19 -15.33
C VAL A 499 0.58 -35.53 -15.26
N GLY A 500 -0.30 -34.56 -15.56
CA GLY A 500 -1.75 -34.76 -15.58
C GLY A 500 -2.37 -34.86 -14.20
N LEU A 501 -1.79 -34.19 -13.19
CA LEU A 501 -2.40 -34.09 -11.87
C LEU A 501 -3.64 -33.21 -11.91
N SER A 502 -4.71 -33.64 -11.25
CA SER A 502 -5.92 -32.85 -11.06
C SER A 502 -5.68 -31.70 -10.09
N LEU A 503 -6.61 -30.72 -10.06
CA LEU A 503 -6.53 -29.61 -9.10
C LEU A 503 -6.57 -30.11 -7.63
N GLU A 504 -7.34 -31.15 -7.35
CA GLU A 504 -7.44 -31.77 -6.02
C GLU A 504 -6.12 -32.46 -5.63
N GLU A 505 -5.48 -33.18 -6.56
CA GLU A 505 -4.17 -33.80 -6.31
C GLU A 505 -3.10 -32.73 -6.07
N LEU A 506 -3.11 -31.63 -6.83
CA LEU A 506 -2.22 -30.49 -6.60
C LEU A 506 -2.49 -29.82 -5.26
N ALA A 507 -3.76 -29.65 -4.87
CA ALA A 507 -4.12 -29.08 -3.57
C ALA A 507 -3.65 -29.97 -2.40
N HIS A 508 -3.76 -31.29 -2.55
CA HIS A 508 -3.25 -32.23 -1.57
C HIS A 508 -1.71 -32.13 -1.41
N LEU A 509 -0.97 -32.03 -2.52
CA LEU A 509 0.46 -31.77 -2.49
C LEU A 509 0.77 -30.41 -1.85
N GLY A 510 -0.01 -29.38 -2.20
CA GLY A 510 0.11 -28.05 -1.67
C GLY A 510 -0.05 -27.98 -0.13
N ALA A 511 -1.03 -28.70 0.41
CA ALA A 511 -1.28 -28.77 1.87
C ALA A 511 -0.11 -29.38 2.66
N GLN A 512 0.71 -30.24 2.03
CA GLN A 512 1.94 -30.78 2.62
C GLN A 512 3.10 -29.78 2.63
N LEU A 513 3.08 -28.82 1.72
CA LEU A 513 4.10 -27.75 1.60
C LEU A 513 3.82 -26.60 2.55
N GLY A 514 2.54 -26.20 2.69
CA GLY A 514 2.09 -25.12 3.56
C GLY A 514 0.59 -24.93 3.52
N ALA A 515 0.01 -24.46 4.64
CA ALA A 515 -1.45 -24.33 4.78
C ALA A 515 -2.09 -23.35 3.76
N ASP A 516 -1.38 -22.28 3.37
CA ASP A 516 -1.88 -21.30 2.43
C ASP A 516 -1.67 -21.69 0.94
N VAL A 517 -0.89 -22.78 0.64
CA VAL A 517 -0.60 -23.19 -0.75
C VAL A 517 -1.84 -23.63 -1.51
N PRO A 518 -2.76 -24.43 -0.92
CA PRO A 518 -3.98 -24.81 -1.62
C PRO A 518 -4.82 -23.61 -2.08
N PHE A 519 -4.93 -22.54 -1.27
CA PHE A 519 -5.65 -21.34 -1.70
C PHE A 519 -5.05 -20.72 -2.97
N GLY A 520 -3.73 -20.65 -3.09
CA GLY A 520 -3.06 -20.14 -4.30
C GLY A 520 -3.37 -20.94 -5.57
N LEU A 521 -3.82 -22.20 -5.45
CA LEU A 521 -4.29 -23.03 -6.55
C LEU A 521 -5.72 -22.69 -6.98
N TYR A 522 -6.60 -22.37 -6.05
CA TYR A 522 -8.01 -22.04 -6.34
C TYR A 522 -8.19 -20.55 -6.67
N GLY A 523 -7.58 -19.66 -5.91
CA GLY A 523 -7.78 -18.21 -6.03
C GLY A 523 -9.19 -17.75 -5.62
N GLY A 524 -9.57 -16.55 -6.00
CA GLY A 524 -10.90 -15.99 -5.73
C GLY A 524 -11.17 -15.71 -4.26
N VAL A 525 -12.35 -16.15 -3.79
CA VAL A 525 -12.74 -16.14 -2.37
C VAL A 525 -13.04 -17.58 -1.94
N ALA A 526 -12.53 -18.00 -0.80
CA ALA A 526 -12.70 -19.38 -0.35
C ALA A 526 -12.77 -19.48 1.18
N LEU A 527 -13.55 -20.46 1.67
CA LEU A 527 -13.52 -20.90 3.05
C LEU A 527 -12.36 -21.89 3.23
N GLY A 528 -11.48 -21.59 4.17
CA GLY A 528 -10.44 -22.48 4.62
C GLY A 528 -10.77 -23.03 5.99
N THR A 529 -10.68 -24.35 6.15
CA THR A 529 -10.91 -25.06 7.43
C THR A 529 -9.71 -25.95 7.80
N GLY A 530 -9.78 -26.62 8.93
CA GLY A 530 -8.66 -27.45 9.40
C GLY A 530 -7.52 -26.60 9.94
N ARG A 531 -6.38 -26.55 9.25
CA ARG A 531 -5.26 -25.63 9.47
C ARG A 531 -5.31 -24.43 8.51
N GLY A 532 -6.42 -24.26 7.77
CA GLY A 532 -6.56 -23.35 6.65
C GLY A 532 -6.21 -24.02 5.30
N ASP A 533 -5.94 -25.30 5.30
CA ASP A 533 -5.47 -26.10 4.16
C ASP A 533 -6.58 -26.86 3.42
N LEU A 534 -7.76 -26.97 4.01
CA LEU A 534 -8.95 -27.54 3.38
C LEU A 534 -9.76 -26.36 2.77
N ILE A 535 -9.70 -26.23 1.46
CA ILE A 535 -10.23 -25.09 0.73
C ILE A 535 -11.56 -25.43 0.05
N GLU A 536 -12.58 -24.64 0.36
CA GLU A 536 -13.87 -24.67 -0.31
C GLU A 536 -14.10 -23.33 -1.04
N PRO A 537 -14.07 -23.29 -2.37
CA PRO A 537 -14.35 -22.07 -3.11
C PRO A 537 -15.76 -21.55 -2.84
N LEU A 538 -15.88 -20.25 -2.57
CA LEU A 538 -17.14 -19.59 -2.32
C LEU A 538 -17.64 -18.83 -3.56
N LYS A 539 -18.97 -18.78 -3.71
CA LYS A 539 -19.59 -17.85 -4.65
C LYS A 539 -19.41 -16.44 -4.12
N ALA A 540 -18.66 -15.64 -4.85
CA ALA A 540 -18.48 -14.23 -4.54
C ALA A 540 -18.58 -13.42 -5.83
N THR A 541 -19.31 -12.32 -5.78
CA THR A 541 -19.31 -11.35 -6.89
C THR A 541 -18.00 -10.56 -6.81
N PRO A 542 -17.19 -10.52 -7.88
CA PRO A 542 -16.01 -9.68 -7.91
C PRO A 542 -16.43 -8.22 -7.70
N GLY A 543 -16.17 -7.69 -6.50
CA GLY A 543 -16.32 -6.28 -6.21
C GLY A 543 -14.97 -5.56 -6.36
N PRO A 544 -14.95 -4.25 -6.55
CA PRO A 544 -13.71 -3.50 -6.50
C PRO A 544 -13.25 -3.40 -5.03
N TYR A 545 -12.48 -4.39 -4.57
CA TYR A 545 -11.82 -4.33 -3.27
C TYR A 545 -10.54 -3.51 -3.39
N TYR A 546 -10.51 -2.33 -2.79
CA TYR A 546 -9.33 -1.48 -2.78
C TYR A 546 -8.53 -1.71 -1.50
N TRP A 547 -7.52 -2.56 -1.58
CA TRP A 547 -6.64 -2.88 -0.47
C TRP A 547 -5.42 -1.95 -0.42
N THR A 548 -5.03 -1.59 0.79
CA THR A 548 -3.76 -0.95 1.09
C THR A 548 -3.07 -1.75 2.19
N PHE A 549 -1.77 -1.98 2.06
CA PHE A 549 -0.98 -2.77 3.00
C PHE A 549 0.16 -1.91 3.55
N ALA A 550 0.26 -1.82 4.89
CA ALA A 550 1.42 -1.26 5.58
C ALA A 550 2.36 -2.41 5.95
N LEU A 551 3.56 -2.39 5.39
CA LEU A 551 4.59 -3.39 5.60
C LEU A 551 5.63 -2.88 6.60
N GLN A 552 6.26 -3.81 7.30
CA GLN A 552 7.35 -3.55 8.24
C GLN A 552 8.55 -4.43 7.89
N ASP A 553 9.75 -3.83 7.91
CA ASP A 553 11.02 -4.54 7.60
C ASP A 553 11.33 -5.62 8.65
N GLU A 554 10.94 -5.38 9.91
CA GLU A 554 11.12 -6.35 10.98
C GLU A 554 9.90 -7.28 11.08
N GLY A 555 10.11 -8.57 10.79
CA GLY A 555 9.08 -9.60 10.84
C GLY A 555 8.57 -9.87 12.25
N LEU A 556 7.33 -10.37 12.37
CA LEU A 556 6.76 -10.92 13.59
C LEU A 556 6.65 -12.45 13.43
N SER A 557 7.30 -13.20 14.33
CA SER A 557 7.30 -14.65 14.25
C SER A 557 5.88 -15.20 14.50
N THR A 558 5.32 -15.92 13.54
CA THR A 558 4.02 -16.59 13.66
C THR A 558 3.97 -17.50 14.91
N ALA A 559 5.05 -18.25 15.17
CA ALA A 559 5.14 -19.11 16.34
C ALA A 559 5.10 -18.31 17.67
N ALA A 560 5.73 -17.11 17.69
CA ALA A 560 5.69 -16.25 18.88
C ALA A 560 4.28 -15.69 19.11
N VAL A 561 3.56 -15.33 18.04
CA VAL A 561 2.16 -14.84 18.13
C VAL A 561 1.24 -15.94 18.67
N PHE A 562 1.30 -17.15 18.12
CA PHE A 562 0.50 -18.28 18.63
C PHE A 562 0.84 -18.62 20.08
N LYS A 563 2.12 -18.67 20.44
CA LYS A 563 2.54 -18.90 21.82
C LYS A 563 1.99 -17.83 22.79
N HIS A 564 1.97 -16.57 22.38
CA HIS A 564 1.42 -15.48 23.18
C HIS A 564 -0.10 -15.58 23.26
N PHE A 565 -0.77 -15.93 22.17
CA PHE A 565 -2.20 -16.19 22.11
C PHE A 565 -2.61 -17.27 23.12
N ASP A 566 -1.93 -18.42 23.14
CA ASP A 566 -2.18 -19.51 24.08
C ASP A 566 -2.00 -19.09 25.54
N ALA A 567 -1.07 -18.18 25.80
CA ALA A 567 -0.80 -17.71 27.16
C ALA A 567 -1.81 -16.66 27.65
N THR A 568 -2.49 -15.95 26.75
CA THR A 568 -3.29 -14.75 27.09
C THR A 568 -4.77 -14.89 26.75
N VAL A 569 -5.13 -15.76 25.81
CA VAL A 569 -6.50 -15.91 25.30
C VAL A 569 -7.01 -17.32 25.58
N GLN A 570 -8.17 -17.41 26.21
CA GLN A 570 -8.88 -18.69 26.34
C GLN A 570 -9.69 -18.91 25.04
N ALA A 571 -9.11 -19.64 24.10
CA ALA A 571 -9.78 -19.94 22.82
C ALA A 571 -10.94 -20.93 23.05
N PRO A 572 -12.04 -20.81 22.26
CA PRO A 572 -13.12 -21.78 22.28
C PRO A 572 -12.65 -23.16 21.80
N PRO A 573 -13.29 -24.29 22.20
CA PRO A 573 -12.89 -25.62 21.77
C PRO A 573 -12.90 -25.82 20.25
N ALA A 574 -13.82 -25.16 19.55
CA ALA A 574 -13.91 -25.13 18.09
C ALA A 574 -13.88 -23.67 17.59
N ALA A 575 -13.29 -23.45 16.42
CA ALA A 575 -13.31 -22.14 15.78
C ALA A 575 -14.74 -21.78 15.34
N ASP A 576 -15.11 -20.50 15.49
CA ASP A 576 -16.38 -19.99 14.99
C ASP A 576 -16.45 -20.11 13.46
N MET A 577 -17.62 -20.42 12.93
CA MET A 577 -17.88 -20.33 11.49
C MET A 577 -18.07 -18.85 11.08
N PRO A 578 -17.73 -18.48 9.82
CA PRO A 578 -18.06 -17.18 9.29
C PRO A 578 -19.57 -16.92 9.39
N PRO A 579 -20.00 -15.69 9.79
CA PRO A 579 -21.43 -15.38 9.89
C PRO A 579 -22.08 -15.39 8.50
N GLU A 580 -23.35 -15.82 8.42
CA GLU A 580 -24.12 -15.89 7.16
C GLU A 580 -24.20 -14.52 6.47
N GLN A 581 -24.24 -13.44 7.23
CA GLN A 581 -24.22 -12.07 6.70
C GLN A 581 -22.96 -11.77 5.91
N LEU A 582 -21.77 -12.27 6.35
CA LEU A 582 -20.53 -12.13 5.59
C LEU A 582 -20.60 -12.90 4.28
N LEU A 583 -21.11 -14.13 4.29
CA LEU A 583 -21.25 -14.94 3.09
C LEU A 583 -22.21 -14.30 2.08
N ALA A 584 -23.36 -13.80 2.55
CA ALA A 584 -24.33 -13.09 1.73
C ALA A 584 -23.75 -11.78 1.15
N ALA A 585 -23.00 -11.03 1.94
CA ALA A 585 -22.33 -9.79 1.50
C ALA A 585 -21.27 -10.06 0.41
N LEU A 586 -20.50 -11.15 0.53
CA LEU A 586 -19.54 -11.59 -0.47
C LEU A 586 -20.24 -12.00 -1.78
N GLU A 587 -21.34 -12.73 -1.70
CA GLU A 587 -22.14 -13.12 -2.87
C GLU A 587 -22.77 -11.90 -3.57
N ALA A 588 -23.23 -10.90 -2.79
CA ALA A 588 -23.77 -9.65 -3.29
C ALA A 588 -22.71 -8.67 -3.81
N GLY A 589 -21.44 -8.83 -3.44
CA GLY A 589 -20.38 -7.85 -3.71
C GLY A 589 -20.49 -6.57 -2.89
N ASP A 590 -21.18 -6.61 -1.74
CA ASP A 590 -21.35 -5.46 -0.83
C ASP A 590 -20.11 -5.29 0.06
N VAL A 591 -19.16 -4.50 -0.44
CA VAL A 591 -17.88 -4.23 0.25
C VAL A 591 -18.08 -3.55 1.61
N ALA A 592 -19.11 -2.70 1.73
CA ALA A 592 -19.41 -2.00 2.98
C ALA A 592 -19.90 -2.99 4.05
N GLU A 593 -20.78 -3.94 3.68
CA GLU A 593 -21.21 -4.98 4.60
C GLU A 593 -20.09 -5.98 4.91
N VAL A 594 -19.30 -6.42 3.91
CA VAL A 594 -18.11 -7.24 4.14
C VAL A 594 -17.20 -6.61 5.19
N SER A 595 -16.98 -5.30 5.11
CA SER A 595 -16.08 -4.58 6.02
C SER A 595 -16.50 -4.64 7.50
N ARG A 596 -17.80 -4.80 7.79
CA ARG A 596 -18.34 -4.89 9.16
C ARG A 596 -18.08 -6.24 9.81
N HIS A 597 -17.82 -7.27 9.02
CA HIS A 597 -17.61 -8.63 9.46
C HIS A 597 -16.15 -9.10 9.41
N ILE A 598 -15.22 -8.19 9.05
CA ILE A 598 -13.79 -8.48 9.07
C ILE A 598 -13.35 -8.78 10.51
N ARG A 599 -12.73 -9.96 10.70
CA ARG A 599 -12.28 -10.45 12.00
C ARG A 599 -10.94 -11.18 11.90
N ASN A 600 -10.06 -10.94 12.85
CA ASN A 600 -8.83 -11.71 13.03
C ASN A 600 -8.57 -11.92 14.53
N ASP A 601 -8.71 -13.15 15.00
CA ASP A 601 -8.53 -13.48 16.40
C ASP A 601 -7.10 -13.30 16.92
N LEU A 602 -6.10 -13.31 16.02
CA LEU A 602 -4.70 -13.03 16.36
C LEU A 602 -4.40 -11.52 16.48
N GLN A 603 -5.33 -10.64 16.09
CA GLN A 603 -5.06 -9.20 16.02
C GLN A 603 -4.68 -8.59 17.35
N ALA A 604 -5.43 -8.86 18.40
CA ALA A 604 -5.14 -8.33 19.75
C ALA A 604 -3.76 -8.80 20.22
N THR A 605 -3.47 -10.08 20.05
CA THR A 605 -2.17 -10.69 20.39
C THR A 605 -1.00 -10.07 19.61
N ALA A 606 -1.18 -9.82 18.31
CA ALA A 606 -0.16 -9.16 17.50
C ALA A 606 0.07 -7.72 17.94
N ILE A 607 -0.99 -6.99 18.32
CA ILE A 607 -0.92 -5.62 18.84
C ILE A 607 -0.24 -5.60 20.22
N ASP A 608 -0.49 -6.57 21.11
CA ASP A 608 0.17 -6.69 22.40
C ASP A 608 1.69 -6.87 22.24
N LEU A 609 2.10 -7.64 21.24
CA LEU A 609 3.51 -7.84 20.92
C LEU A 609 4.14 -6.63 20.20
N ARG A 610 3.33 -5.89 19.43
CA ARG A 610 3.76 -4.70 18.66
C ARG A 610 2.64 -3.66 18.60
N SER A 611 2.68 -2.73 19.54
CA SER A 611 1.63 -1.71 19.71
C SER A 611 1.44 -0.78 18.49
N GLU A 612 2.46 -0.65 17.64
CA GLU A 612 2.43 0.13 16.41
C GLU A 612 1.38 -0.37 15.41
N LEU A 613 1.09 -1.68 15.43
CA LEU A 613 0.05 -2.26 14.56
C LEU A 613 -1.33 -1.67 14.87
N GLY A 614 -1.63 -1.45 16.15
CA GLY A 614 -2.86 -0.76 16.57
C GLY A 614 -2.92 0.69 16.08
N GLN A 615 -1.80 1.39 16.11
CA GLN A 615 -1.72 2.76 15.62
C GLN A 615 -1.95 2.82 14.09
N LEU A 616 -1.39 1.87 13.31
CA LEU A 616 -1.63 1.77 11.87
C LEU A 616 -3.11 1.50 11.57
N ILE A 617 -3.77 0.60 12.30
CA ILE A 617 -5.20 0.32 12.16
C ILE A 617 -6.02 1.58 12.41
N ASP A 618 -5.73 2.30 13.49
CA ASP A 618 -6.43 3.55 13.84
C ASP A 618 -6.23 4.64 12.78
N LEU A 619 -5.01 4.77 12.24
CA LEU A 619 -4.70 5.72 11.18
C LEU A 619 -5.46 5.42 9.89
N ALA A 620 -5.54 4.14 9.48
CA ALA A 620 -6.30 3.75 8.30
C ALA A 620 -7.79 4.10 8.42
N LYS A 621 -8.41 3.78 9.57
CA LYS A 621 -9.81 4.12 9.85
C LYS A 621 -10.05 5.63 9.79
N LYS A 622 -9.15 6.43 10.37
CA LYS A 622 -9.20 7.90 10.31
C LYS A 622 -8.99 8.45 8.91
N ALA A 623 -8.22 7.76 8.07
CA ALA A 623 -8.02 8.13 6.66
C ALA A 623 -9.20 7.72 5.76
N GLY A 624 -10.24 7.10 6.31
CA GLY A 624 -11.46 6.73 5.59
C GLY A 624 -11.47 5.30 5.06
N ALA A 625 -10.66 4.39 5.61
CA ALA A 625 -10.82 2.97 5.37
C ALA A 625 -12.14 2.45 5.97
N LEU A 626 -12.83 1.58 5.25
CA LEU A 626 -14.03 0.89 5.75
C LEU A 626 -13.67 -0.05 6.90
N ALA A 627 -12.56 -0.77 6.77
CA ALA A 627 -11.99 -1.61 7.81
C ALA A 627 -10.46 -1.61 7.72
N ALA A 628 -9.80 -1.92 8.84
CA ALA A 628 -8.37 -2.19 8.88
C ALA A 628 -8.08 -3.27 9.92
N MET A 629 -7.14 -4.16 9.61
CA MET A 629 -6.81 -5.31 10.45
C MET A 629 -5.35 -5.72 10.27
N VAL A 630 -4.83 -6.49 11.23
CA VAL A 630 -3.57 -7.23 11.05
C VAL A 630 -3.81 -8.36 10.04
N SER A 631 -2.93 -8.52 9.06
CA SER A 631 -3.00 -9.61 8.07
C SER A 631 -2.37 -10.89 8.65
N GLY A 632 -3.19 -11.94 8.84
CA GLY A 632 -2.75 -13.19 9.47
C GLY A 632 -2.16 -12.97 10.86
N SER A 633 -0.95 -13.47 11.12
CA SER A 633 -0.21 -13.21 12.37
C SER A 633 0.56 -11.88 12.38
N GLY A 634 0.49 -11.08 11.33
CA GLY A 634 1.22 -9.82 11.17
C GLY A 634 2.68 -10.04 10.70
N PRO A 635 3.52 -8.97 10.69
CA PRO A 635 3.22 -7.61 11.17
C PRO A 635 2.50 -6.69 10.16
N THR A 636 2.15 -7.15 8.99
CA THR A 636 1.45 -6.34 8.00
C THR A 636 0.06 -5.94 8.47
N VAL A 637 -0.30 -4.69 8.28
CA VAL A 637 -1.67 -4.20 8.45
C VAL A 637 -2.30 -4.00 7.07
N ALA A 638 -3.49 -4.57 6.89
CA ALA A 638 -4.30 -4.42 5.68
C ALA A 638 -5.49 -3.48 5.95
N ALA A 639 -5.78 -2.57 5.03
CA ALA A 639 -6.94 -1.69 5.06
C ALA A 639 -7.79 -1.85 3.80
N LEU A 640 -9.08 -2.01 3.99
CA LEU A 640 -10.09 -2.08 2.92
C LEU A 640 -10.75 -0.72 2.78
N SER A 641 -10.79 -0.20 1.56
CA SER A 641 -11.39 1.10 1.23
C SER A 641 -12.53 0.97 0.23
N SER A 642 -13.46 1.94 0.25
CA SER A 642 -14.62 1.97 -0.65
C SER A 642 -14.28 2.45 -2.07
N SER A 643 -13.12 3.06 -2.26
CA SER A 643 -12.69 3.60 -3.53
C SER A 643 -11.16 3.68 -3.60
N ARG A 644 -10.65 3.78 -4.83
CA ARG A 644 -9.22 4.00 -5.07
C ARG A 644 -8.70 5.27 -4.37
N ALA A 645 -9.46 6.36 -4.43
CA ALA A 645 -9.09 7.61 -3.76
C ALA A 645 -9.00 7.45 -2.23
N ALA A 646 -9.89 6.65 -1.61
CA ALA A 646 -9.80 6.34 -0.19
C ALA A 646 -8.57 5.47 0.13
N ALA A 647 -8.25 4.47 -0.71
CA ALA A 647 -7.05 3.65 -0.55
C ALA A 647 -5.77 4.50 -0.67
N GLU A 648 -5.71 5.43 -1.63
CA GLU A 648 -4.59 6.36 -1.78
C GLU A 648 -4.40 7.28 -0.56
N ARG A 649 -5.49 7.75 0.07
CA ARG A 649 -5.41 8.49 1.33
C ARG A 649 -4.83 7.66 2.47
N VAL A 650 -5.28 6.41 2.60
CA VAL A 650 -4.73 5.47 3.59
C VAL A 650 -3.24 5.25 3.34
N ALA A 651 -2.86 4.98 2.09
CA ALA A 651 -1.47 4.78 1.69
C ALA A 651 -0.60 5.99 2.05
N LEU A 652 -1.09 7.20 1.77
CA LEU A 652 -0.40 8.43 2.12
C LEU A 652 -0.26 8.61 3.63
N CYS A 653 -1.33 8.35 4.41
CA CYS A 653 -1.26 8.43 5.87
C CYS A 653 -0.23 7.46 6.44
N TRP A 654 -0.17 6.23 5.96
CA TRP A 654 0.78 5.24 6.43
C TRP A 654 2.22 5.56 6.02
N SER A 655 2.46 6.06 4.80
CA SER A 655 3.79 6.45 4.35
C SER A 655 4.41 7.60 5.15
N LEU A 656 3.61 8.28 5.96
CA LEU A 656 4.04 9.38 6.84
C LEU A 656 4.40 8.90 8.24
N THR A 657 4.15 7.64 8.61
CA THR A 657 4.46 7.12 9.94
C THR A 657 5.89 6.59 10.02
N PRO A 658 6.56 6.73 11.17
CA PRO A 658 7.91 6.21 11.33
C PRO A 658 7.96 4.67 11.47
N PHE A 659 6.81 4.04 11.67
CA PHE A 659 6.65 2.60 11.89
C PHE A 659 5.95 1.88 10.73
N CYS A 660 5.98 2.47 9.55
CA CYS A 660 5.57 1.83 8.31
C CYS A 660 6.72 1.99 7.30
N ASP A 661 7.38 0.88 6.96
CA ASP A 661 8.58 0.91 6.13
C ASP A 661 8.22 0.98 4.65
N GLN A 662 7.12 0.34 4.27
CA GLN A 662 6.62 0.34 2.89
C GLN A 662 5.09 0.28 2.86
N VAL A 663 4.48 0.96 1.88
CA VAL A 663 3.05 0.87 1.58
C VAL A 663 2.84 0.30 0.19
N VAL A 664 1.92 -0.66 0.09
CA VAL A 664 1.53 -1.29 -1.18
C VAL A 664 0.02 -1.21 -1.33
N THR A 665 -0.46 -0.89 -2.54
CA THR A 665 -1.89 -0.95 -2.92
C THR A 665 -2.12 -2.14 -3.84
N GLY A 666 -3.20 -2.89 -3.58
CA GLY A 666 -3.51 -4.12 -4.32
C GLY A 666 -5.00 -4.28 -4.64
#